data_f75b5098bf406b318d96789fafaeb583
#
_entry.id   f75b5098bf406b318d96789fafaeb583
#
_cell.length_a   1.000
_cell.length_b   1.000
_cell.length_c   1.000
_cell.angle_alpha   90.00
_cell.angle_beta   90.00
_cell.angle_gamma   90.00
#
_symmetry.space_group_name_H-M   'P 1'
#
loop_
_entity.id
_entity.type
_entity.pdbx_description
1 polymer ?
#
loop_
_entity_poly.entity_id
_entity_poly.type
_entity_poly.pdbx_seq_one_letter_code
_entity_poly.pdbx_strand_id
1 'polypeptide(L)'
;MPPLPGFSDNPFRTRSDLIRATLALLRPLIPHFSSSKARIRVPVSTATHFDETAAQLEGFARPLWAVGALLLGVEATSDPKLANSINEVVQPWIDGFVAGTDPVHPEYWGKINDMDQRMVEAEIISFALLSAPERIFAPLSDQAKQNVTNWLRTLNWMEMPKNNWRWFRVFGNLALSKVCGVPFEDVRDELNSDLELLETFYRMDGWSADGPWQTVEQAQDEFEQFGKTGRRDAIGIGRQADYYSGSFAIQFSQLLYSRFAADLDPERSAVYRQRARDFGATFWRYFDADGAATPFGRSLTYRFACGGYFAAVALAKVEDLPAPLNTPGAVKGFLMRHLRWWAENSNDIFYPDGTLNIGWLYPNMFMCEDYNSPQSPYWCLKTLIAVGLSENDLFWTEDESFYPESAPSDSVTVVQAPEQILCNHPSSNHHFLLSPGQFVAWPMKANQAKYCKFAYSSAFAFSVPTGPLIQQIAPDNVLALSKDGGETWAVKWKSDQVRFSTAHLKNSSGSEEVQVASAIWYPWGDRAVTVDTTLIPPTTRWPDWHVRIHRIKASETLKTLHTVEGGFAIFSRKTADGMPLPVTGTISDDATLGVTEAIIQKKTSVLILSSAGASGVVTKGLVGSGRTSDCSPLKPDSNTNLASQRTMIPVTSHSVVEGIEAGSEFVLVESIFAISTKANGGRGLTGKGLQHRWIDVPLVRVGSNPVSNGEEIIAVDV
;
A
#
# COMPACT_ATOMS: atom_id res chain seq x y z
N MET A 1 24.51 -13.57 11.93
CA MET A 1 23.41 -13.41 12.91
C MET A 1 22.24 -12.76 12.19
N PRO A 2 21.01 -13.10 12.51
CA PRO A 2 19.85 -12.43 11.93
C PRO A 2 19.88 -10.93 12.25
N PRO A 3 19.37 -10.05 11.36
CA PRO A 3 19.40 -8.60 11.55
C PRO A 3 18.79 -8.14 12.88
N LEU A 4 17.65 -8.73 13.27
CA LEU A 4 17.05 -8.55 14.59
C LEU A 4 16.65 -9.91 15.17
N PRO A 5 17.47 -10.50 16.07
CA PRO A 5 17.14 -11.78 16.71
C PRO A 5 15.80 -11.71 17.44
N GLY A 6 14.98 -12.75 17.27
CA GLY A 6 13.63 -12.83 17.81
C GLY A 6 12.54 -12.29 16.86
N PHE A 7 12.89 -11.50 15.85
CA PHE A 7 12.01 -11.10 14.74
C PHE A 7 12.46 -11.75 13.43
N SER A 8 13.70 -11.50 12.98
CA SER A 8 14.20 -11.94 11.67
C SER A 8 14.38 -13.46 11.54
N ASP A 9 14.52 -14.16 12.64
CA ASP A 9 14.63 -15.63 12.76
C ASP A 9 13.38 -16.28 13.38
N ASN A 10 12.29 -15.52 13.46
CA ASN A 10 11.06 -15.96 14.13
C ASN A 10 10.21 -16.84 13.20
N PRO A 11 9.74 -18.02 13.65
CA PRO A 11 8.88 -18.89 12.83
C PRO A 11 7.45 -18.40 12.70
N PHE A 12 6.98 -17.46 13.53
CA PHE A 12 5.62 -16.92 13.57
C PHE A 12 4.53 -18.00 13.46
N ARG A 13 4.50 -18.93 14.41
CA ARG A 13 3.52 -20.03 14.44
C ARG A 13 2.60 -19.97 15.65
N THR A 14 3.12 -19.53 16.78
CA THR A 14 2.46 -19.54 18.08
C THR A 14 2.32 -18.14 18.65
N ARG A 15 1.45 -18.02 19.69
CA ARG A 15 1.36 -16.78 20.47
C ARG A 15 2.72 -16.39 21.09
N SER A 16 3.46 -17.38 21.62
CA SER A 16 4.79 -17.14 22.19
C SER A 16 5.79 -16.63 21.16
N ASP A 17 5.71 -17.09 19.91
CA ASP A 17 6.52 -16.55 18.81
C ASP A 17 6.20 -15.08 18.58
N LEU A 18 4.91 -14.74 18.49
CA LEU A 18 4.48 -13.36 18.26
C LEU A 18 4.88 -12.45 19.42
N ILE A 19 4.78 -12.92 20.69
CA ILE A 19 5.28 -12.18 21.85
C ILE A 19 6.79 -11.94 21.75
N ARG A 20 7.58 -12.95 21.39
CA ARG A 20 9.05 -12.81 21.23
C ARG A 20 9.39 -11.79 20.14
N ALA A 21 8.70 -11.84 18.99
CA ALA A 21 8.89 -10.85 17.92
C ALA A 21 8.53 -9.43 18.38
N THR A 22 7.43 -9.30 19.13
CA THR A 22 6.99 -8.03 19.69
C THR A 22 8.04 -7.45 20.65
N LEU A 23 8.54 -8.26 21.58
CA LEU A 23 9.61 -7.84 22.50
C LEU A 23 10.90 -7.50 21.77
N ALA A 24 11.25 -8.23 20.69
CA ALA A 24 12.41 -7.93 19.87
C ALA A 24 12.32 -6.54 19.21
N LEU A 25 11.14 -6.12 18.79
CA LEU A 25 10.92 -4.79 18.20
C LEU A 25 10.88 -3.66 19.25
N LEU A 26 10.49 -3.97 20.50
CA LEU A 26 10.40 -2.96 21.58
C LEU A 26 11.76 -2.71 22.26
N ARG A 27 12.58 -3.75 22.48
CA ARG A 27 13.85 -3.65 23.20
C ARG A 27 14.83 -2.61 22.63
N PRO A 28 15.01 -2.48 21.30
CA PRO A 28 15.89 -1.46 20.73
C PRO A 28 15.47 -0.02 21.04
N LEU A 29 14.21 0.23 21.42
CA LEU A 29 13.73 1.56 21.80
C LEU A 29 14.08 1.96 23.22
N ILE A 30 14.37 0.99 24.12
CA ILE A 30 14.61 1.27 25.54
C ILE A 30 15.77 2.26 25.78
N PRO A 31 16.92 2.15 25.09
CA PRO A 31 18.02 3.12 25.25
C PRO A 31 17.68 4.55 24.78
N HIS A 32 16.61 4.72 24.01
CA HIS A 32 16.22 5.99 23.39
C HIS A 32 15.17 6.77 24.16
N PHE A 33 14.76 6.23 25.32
CA PHE A 33 13.87 6.95 26.22
C PHE A 33 14.53 8.20 26.84
N SER A 34 13.74 9.24 27.03
CA SER A 34 14.08 10.38 27.86
C SER A 34 14.25 9.97 29.35
N SER A 35 14.83 10.82 30.14
CA SER A 35 15.19 10.53 31.55
C SER A 35 13.99 10.09 32.39
N SER A 36 12.84 10.74 32.22
CA SER A 36 11.59 10.43 32.93
C SER A 36 10.67 9.50 32.08
N LYS A 37 11.18 8.89 31.05
CA LYS A 37 10.50 7.89 30.19
C LYS A 37 9.30 8.41 29.39
N ALA A 38 9.06 9.70 29.33
CA ALA A 38 7.89 10.25 28.66
C ALA A 38 8.00 10.34 27.13
N ARG A 39 9.22 10.25 26.58
CA ARG A 39 9.50 10.44 25.15
C ARG A 39 10.55 9.46 24.66
N ILE A 40 10.48 9.12 23.38
CA ILE A 40 11.51 8.32 22.69
C ILE A 40 12.05 9.11 21.51
N ARG A 41 13.37 9.21 21.41
CA ARG A 41 14.05 9.83 20.28
C ARG A 41 15.03 8.86 19.65
N VAL A 42 14.66 8.31 18.49
CA VAL A 42 15.58 7.51 17.68
C VAL A 42 16.59 8.44 17.00
N PRO A 43 17.90 8.15 17.06
CA PRO A 43 18.95 9.08 16.66
C PRO A 43 19.18 9.12 15.16
N VAL A 44 18.15 9.23 14.34
CA VAL A 44 18.24 9.33 12.89
C VAL A 44 17.41 10.48 12.38
N SER A 45 17.90 11.12 11.34
CA SER A 45 17.41 12.38 10.88
C SER A 45 16.43 12.26 9.74
N THR A 46 15.19 12.52 9.98
CA THR A 46 14.27 13.03 8.98
C THR A 46 13.54 14.20 9.61
N ALA A 47 13.52 15.34 8.95
CA ALA A 47 12.72 16.46 9.38
C ALA A 47 11.26 16.23 8.97
N THR A 48 10.33 16.55 9.88
CA THR A 48 8.89 16.57 9.65
C THR A 48 8.38 18.02 9.66
N HIS A 49 7.13 18.22 9.23
CA HIS A 49 6.51 19.55 9.30
C HIS A 49 6.06 19.93 10.73
N PHE A 50 6.04 18.98 11.67
CA PHE A 50 5.68 19.20 13.07
C PHE A 50 6.91 19.26 13.99
N ASP A 51 6.72 19.70 15.26
CA ASP A 51 7.78 19.95 16.21
C ASP A 51 8.42 18.65 16.76
N GLU A 52 9.65 18.80 17.28
CA GLU A 52 10.46 17.70 17.80
C GLU A 52 9.79 17.00 19.00
N THR A 53 9.03 17.73 19.85
CA THR A 53 8.31 17.13 20.98
C THR A 53 7.23 16.18 20.48
N ALA A 54 6.48 16.58 19.45
CA ALA A 54 5.50 15.72 18.83
C ALA A 54 6.14 14.49 18.17
N ALA A 55 7.31 14.65 17.52
CA ALA A 55 8.06 13.52 16.97
C ALA A 55 8.55 12.53 18.03
N GLN A 56 8.99 13.03 19.19
CA GLN A 56 9.40 12.18 20.32
C GLN A 56 8.20 11.53 21.03
N LEU A 57 7.05 12.22 21.10
CA LEU A 57 5.80 11.61 21.54
C LEU A 57 5.37 10.47 20.60
N GLU A 58 5.49 10.64 19.30
CA GLU A 58 5.27 9.58 18.32
C GLU A 58 6.09 8.34 18.65
N GLY A 59 7.37 8.50 19.00
CA GLY A 59 8.26 7.42 19.42
C GLY A 59 7.80 6.70 20.67
N PHE A 60 7.24 7.42 21.62
CA PHE A 60 6.65 6.86 22.84
C PHE A 60 5.31 6.17 22.55
N ALA A 61 4.43 6.83 21.83
CA ALA A 61 3.04 6.41 21.67
C ALA A 61 2.87 5.21 20.73
N ARG A 62 3.52 5.20 19.56
CA ARG A 62 3.32 4.12 18.57
C ARG A 62 3.61 2.72 19.10
N PRO A 63 4.63 2.47 19.92
CA PRO A 63 4.80 1.19 20.60
C PRO A 63 3.66 0.77 21.51
N LEU A 64 2.82 1.70 21.98
CA LEU A 64 1.70 1.37 22.86
C LEU A 64 0.63 0.49 22.20
N TRP A 65 0.57 0.39 20.87
CA TRP A 65 -0.21 -0.66 20.21
C TRP A 65 0.20 -2.05 20.70
N ALA A 66 1.49 -2.32 20.72
CA ALA A 66 2.02 -3.59 21.19
C ALA A 66 2.01 -3.71 22.73
N VAL A 67 2.41 -2.64 23.42
CA VAL A 67 2.45 -2.60 24.91
C VAL A 67 1.06 -2.81 25.50
N GLY A 68 0.04 -2.09 25.01
CA GLY A 68 -1.35 -2.26 25.47
C GLY A 68 -1.86 -3.68 25.25
N ALA A 69 -1.57 -4.27 24.09
CA ALA A 69 -1.96 -5.64 23.77
C ALA A 69 -1.19 -6.69 24.62
N LEU A 70 0.10 -6.49 24.85
CA LEU A 70 0.88 -7.36 25.75
C LEU A 70 0.31 -7.33 27.18
N LEU A 71 0.00 -6.14 27.71
CA LEU A 71 -0.59 -5.99 29.04
C LEU A 71 -1.99 -6.59 29.12
N LEU A 72 -2.81 -6.48 28.07
CA LEU A 72 -4.12 -7.14 27.98
C LEU A 72 -4.01 -8.66 28.09
N GLY A 73 -2.97 -9.24 27.49
CA GLY A 73 -2.82 -10.69 27.39
C GLY A 73 -1.84 -11.30 28.40
N VAL A 74 -1.14 -10.52 29.25
CA VAL A 74 -0.06 -11.02 30.10
C VAL A 74 -0.53 -12.06 31.12
N GLU A 75 -1.71 -11.86 31.73
CA GLU A 75 -2.29 -12.78 32.73
C GLU A 75 -2.65 -14.15 32.12
N ALA A 76 -2.88 -14.20 30.81
CA ALA A 76 -3.16 -15.43 30.06
C ALA A 76 -1.88 -16.04 29.45
N THR A 77 -0.69 -15.67 29.93
CA THR A 77 0.59 -16.22 29.47
C THR A 77 1.06 -17.29 30.44
N SER A 78 1.04 -18.54 29.99
CA SER A 78 1.36 -19.72 30.86
C SER A 78 2.85 -19.82 31.18
N ASP A 79 3.75 -19.32 30.35
CA ASP A 79 5.20 -19.29 30.60
C ASP A 79 5.58 -18.10 31.51
N PRO A 80 5.97 -18.38 32.81
CA PRO A 80 6.31 -17.31 33.73
C PRO A 80 7.53 -16.48 33.33
N LYS A 81 8.49 -17.08 32.59
CA LYS A 81 9.66 -16.33 32.08
C LYS A 81 9.27 -15.34 31.01
N LEU A 82 8.36 -15.76 30.14
CA LEU A 82 7.83 -14.87 29.09
C LEU A 82 6.97 -13.77 29.69
N ALA A 83 6.11 -14.08 30.67
CA ALA A 83 5.32 -13.09 31.40
C ALA A 83 6.20 -12.05 32.13
N ASN A 84 7.28 -12.49 32.81
CA ASN A 84 8.25 -11.62 33.45
C ASN A 84 8.96 -10.72 32.41
N SER A 85 9.38 -11.28 31.28
CA SER A 85 9.99 -10.49 30.19
C SER A 85 9.05 -9.44 29.61
N ILE A 86 7.74 -9.73 29.50
CA ILE A 86 6.74 -8.74 29.13
C ILE A 86 6.74 -7.60 30.15
N ASN A 87 6.55 -7.91 31.43
CA ASN A 87 6.45 -6.90 32.48
C ASN A 87 7.70 -6.00 32.55
N GLU A 88 8.90 -6.58 32.41
CA GLU A 88 10.17 -5.85 32.40
C GLU A 88 10.25 -4.88 31.22
N VAL A 89 9.96 -5.35 30.02
CA VAL A 89 10.10 -4.57 28.79
C VAL A 89 9.08 -3.44 28.70
N VAL A 90 7.84 -3.66 29.15
CA VAL A 90 6.77 -2.65 29.02
C VAL A 90 6.80 -1.59 30.13
N GLN A 91 7.48 -1.81 31.24
CA GLN A 91 7.48 -0.92 32.41
C GLN A 91 7.85 0.53 32.06
N PRO A 92 8.88 0.85 31.24
CA PRO A 92 9.20 2.23 30.89
C PRO A 92 8.04 3.00 30.23
N TRP A 93 7.17 2.33 29.46
CA TRP A 93 5.99 2.96 28.88
C TRP A 93 4.92 3.28 29.94
N ILE A 94 4.75 2.44 30.97
CA ILE A 94 3.84 2.70 32.09
C ILE A 94 4.33 3.92 32.87
N ASP A 95 5.63 3.95 33.20
CA ASP A 95 6.24 5.04 33.97
C ASP A 95 6.13 6.40 33.26
N GLY A 96 6.25 6.41 31.92
CA GLY A 96 6.27 7.63 31.12
C GLY A 96 4.97 8.43 31.10
N PHE A 97 3.83 7.81 31.39
CA PHE A 97 2.54 8.52 31.44
C PHE A 97 2.53 9.69 32.44
N VAL A 98 3.16 9.51 33.59
CA VAL A 98 3.17 10.53 34.66
C VAL A 98 3.85 11.82 34.19
N ALA A 99 5.08 11.71 33.69
CA ALA A 99 5.86 12.86 33.23
C ALA A 99 5.32 13.46 31.93
N GLY A 100 4.83 12.59 31.02
CA GLY A 100 4.33 13.03 29.72
C GLY A 100 3.05 13.85 29.78
N THR A 101 2.19 13.62 30.76
CA THR A 101 0.91 14.32 30.90
C THR A 101 0.94 15.46 31.92
N ASP A 102 2.01 15.59 32.72
CA ASP A 102 2.15 16.65 33.69
C ASP A 102 2.58 17.97 33.03
N PRO A 103 1.71 19.01 33.01
CA PRO A 103 1.98 20.28 32.31
C PRO A 103 3.15 21.08 32.87
N VAL A 104 3.61 20.78 34.09
CA VAL A 104 4.78 21.46 34.69
C VAL A 104 6.07 20.66 34.58
N HIS A 105 6.00 19.42 34.08
CA HIS A 105 7.17 18.57 33.92
C HIS A 105 7.96 18.94 32.64
N PRO A 106 9.32 18.94 32.65
CA PRO A 106 10.12 19.25 31.44
C PRO A 106 9.89 18.32 30.25
N GLU A 107 9.42 17.11 30.48
CA GLU A 107 9.13 16.14 29.47
C GLU A 107 7.64 16.10 29.08
N TYR A 108 6.87 17.15 29.42
CA TYR A 108 5.47 17.27 29.05
C TYR A 108 5.29 17.13 27.52
N TRP A 109 4.32 16.34 27.07
CA TRP A 109 4.03 16.13 25.66
C TRP A 109 3.54 17.37 24.91
N GLY A 110 3.12 18.41 25.65
CA GLY A 110 2.51 19.62 25.11
C GLY A 110 1.00 19.49 25.01
N LYS A 111 0.34 20.65 24.99
CA LYS A 111 -1.10 20.74 24.73
C LYS A 111 -1.38 20.41 23.25
N ILE A 112 -2.47 19.71 22.99
CA ILE A 112 -2.96 19.48 21.62
C ILE A 112 -3.59 20.77 21.10
N ASN A 113 -3.25 21.17 19.88
CA ASN A 113 -3.75 22.35 19.18
C ASN A 113 -4.46 21.93 17.89
N ASP A 114 -4.98 22.89 17.12
CA ASP A 114 -5.59 22.64 15.82
C ASP A 114 -4.59 22.01 14.85
N MET A 115 -5.03 20.98 14.10
CA MET A 115 -4.23 20.26 13.09
C MET A 115 -2.90 19.69 13.63
N ASP A 116 -2.84 19.35 14.90
CA ASP A 116 -1.63 18.95 15.62
C ASP A 116 -1.33 17.45 15.46
N GLN A 117 -0.07 17.10 15.22
CA GLN A 117 0.39 15.70 15.16
C GLN A 117 0.06 14.90 16.44
N ARG A 118 0.03 15.55 17.60
CA ARG A 118 -0.31 14.90 18.89
C ARG A 118 -1.72 14.27 18.89
N MET A 119 -2.61 14.74 18.01
CA MET A 119 -3.94 14.14 17.83
C MET A 119 -3.83 12.68 17.40
N VAL A 120 -2.87 12.37 16.51
CA VAL A 120 -2.61 11.00 16.02
C VAL A 120 -2.24 10.08 17.17
N GLU A 121 -1.36 10.56 18.04
CA GLU A 121 -0.82 9.78 19.15
C GLU A 121 -1.85 9.56 20.26
N ALA A 122 -2.88 10.42 20.35
CA ALA A 122 -3.99 10.26 21.29
C ALA A 122 -4.80 8.97 21.06
N GLU A 123 -4.98 8.52 19.80
CA GLU A 123 -5.63 7.22 19.52
C GLU A 123 -4.87 6.08 20.18
N ILE A 124 -3.56 6.08 20.05
CA ILE A 124 -2.70 4.98 20.51
C ILE A 124 -2.64 4.94 22.03
N ILE A 125 -2.49 6.10 22.65
CA ILE A 125 -2.55 6.26 24.11
C ILE A 125 -3.91 5.77 24.62
N SER A 126 -5.00 6.14 23.95
CA SER A 126 -6.35 5.69 24.28
C SER A 126 -6.53 4.19 24.13
N PHE A 127 -5.99 3.59 23.08
CA PHE A 127 -5.99 2.13 22.90
C PHE A 127 -5.30 1.41 24.08
N ALA A 128 -4.14 1.89 24.52
CA ALA A 128 -3.43 1.31 25.65
C ALA A 128 -4.22 1.42 26.95
N LEU A 129 -4.82 2.57 27.22
CA LEU A 129 -5.69 2.81 28.37
C LEU A 129 -6.92 1.88 28.34
N LEU A 130 -7.60 1.76 27.20
CA LEU A 130 -8.78 0.90 27.03
C LEU A 130 -8.43 -0.59 27.12
N SER A 131 -7.23 -0.97 26.71
CA SER A 131 -6.77 -2.39 26.70
C SER A 131 -6.35 -2.85 28.10
N ALA A 132 -5.72 -1.99 28.89
CA ALA A 132 -5.13 -2.37 30.17
C ALA A 132 -5.30 -1.26 31.25
N PRO A 133 -6.54 -0.86 31.57
CA PRO A 133 -6.79 0.22 32.52
C PRO A 133 -6.23 -0.06 33.91
N GLU A 134 -6.32 -1.30 34.38
CA GLU A 134 -5.83 -1.73 35.70
C GLU A 134 -4.30 -1.71 35.81
N ARG A 135 -3.60 -1.74 34.70
CA ARG A 135 -2.13 -1.74 34.65
C ARG A 135 -1.54 -0.36 34.37
N ILE A 136 -2.25 0.50 33.64
CA ILE A 136 -1.75 1.79 33.18
C ILE A 136 -2.39 2.94 33.97
N PHE A 137 -3.70 2.96 34.14
CA PHE A 137 -4.42 4.11 34.73
C PHE A 137 -4.72 3.93 36.23
N ALA A 138 -5.24 2.78 36.64
CA ALA A 138 -5.68 2.55 38.02
C ALA A 138 -4.57 2.78 39.07
N PRO A 139 -3.30 2.41 38.82
CA PRO A 139 -2.21 2.59 39.79
C PRO A 139 -1.72 4.04 39.95
N LEU A 140 -2.13 4.96 39.05
CA LEU A 140 -1.69 6.33 39.07
C LEU A 140 -2.24 7.07 40.33
N SER A 141 -1.49 8.05 40.84
CA SER A 141 -2.00 8.98 41.81
C SER A 141 -3.16 9.79 41.26
N ASP A 142 -4.01 10.34 42.12
CA ASP A 142 -5.15 11.17 41.71
C ASP A 142 -4.73 12.35 40.84
N GLN A 143 -3.59 12.99 41.17
CA GLN A 143 -3.04 14.06 40.33
C GLN A 143 -2.62 13.57 38.95
N ALA A 144 -1.95 12.43 38.85
CA ALA A 144 -1.55 11.85 37.55
C ALA A 144 -2.76 11.43 36.74
N LYS A 145 -3.79 10.82 37.35
CA LYS A 145 -5.07 10.53 36.70
C LYS A 145 -5.72 11.77 36.12
N GLN A 146 -5.73 12.85 36.89
CA GLN A 146 -6.28 14.15 36.46
C GLN A 146 -5.47 14.71 35.28
N ASN A 147 -4.12 14.59 35.33
CA ASN A 147 -3.25 15.07 34.25
C ASN A 147 -3.51 14.29 32.94
N VAL A 148 -3.59 12.97 32.98
CA VAL A 148 -3.96 12.12 31.81
C VAL A 148 -5.32 12.53 31.26
N THR A 149 -6.33 12.67 32.13
CA THR A 149 -7.69 13.07 31.74
C THR A 149 -7.69 14.45 31.09
N ASN A 150 -7.00 15.43 31.69
CA ASN A 150 -6.92 16.78 31.16
C ASN A 150 -6.19 16.83 29.82
N TRP A 151 -5.11 16.05 29.65
CA TRP A 151 -4.37 16.01 28.40
C TRP A 151 -5.25 15.47 27.27
N LEU A 152 -5.96 14.35 27.47
CA LEU A 152 -6.89 13.80 26.48
C LEU A 152 -8.04 14.78 26.16
N ARG A 153 -8.56 15.48 27.15
CA ARG A 153 -9.61 16.50 26.94
C ARG A 153 -9.17 17.66 26.03
N THR A 154 -7.86 17.94 25.92
CA THR A 154 -7.38 18.99 25.01
C THR A 154 -7.59 18.65 23.53
N LEU A 155 -7.92 17.40 23.20
CA LEU A 155 -8.26 16.96 21.84
C LEU A 155 -9.64 17.47 21.38
N ASN A 156 -10.56 17.69 22.32
CA ASN A 156 -11.91 18.12 22.01
C ASN A 156 -11.93 19.59 21.58
N TRP A 157 -12.83 19.91 20.62
CA TRP A 157 -13.04 21.23 20.03
C TRP A 157 -11.89 21.74 19.14
N MET A 158 -10.82 20.93 18.96
CA MET A 158 -9.73 21.26 18.03
C MET A 158 -10.13 20.97 16.58
N GLU A 159 -9.67 21.81 15.67
CA GLU A 159 -9.80 21.57 14.25
C GLU A 159 -8.97 20.37 13.83
N MET A 160 -9.60 19.44 13.06
CA MET A 160 -8.96 18.23 12.57
C MET A 160 -9.24 18.05 11.07
N PRO A 161 -8.33 17.40 10.32
CA PRO A 161 -8.57 17.03 8.93
C PRO A 161 -9.86 16.23 8.75
N LYS A 162 -10.53 16.43 7.61
CA LYS A 162 -11.73 15.65 7.24
C LYS A 162 -11.32 14.35 6.57
N ASN A 163 -10.69 13.45 7.34
CA ASN A 163 -10.22 12.14 6.90
C ASN A 163 -10.18 11.16 8.09
N ASN A 164 -9.38 10.10 8.02
CA ASN A 164 -9.23 9.08 9.08
C ASN A 164 -8.82 9.66 10.45
N TRP A 165 -8.27 10.87 10.54
CA TRP A 165 -7.87 11.49 11.82
C TRP A 165 -9.03 11.60 12.81
N ARG A 166 -10.26 11.66 12.34
CA ARG A 166 -11.44 11.71 13.23
C ARG A 166 -11.51 10.51 14.17
N TRP A 167 -10.96 9.36 13.78
CA TRP A 167 -10.84 8.19 14.67
C TRP A 167 -10.03 8.49 15.93
N PHE A 168 -9.02 9.34 15.84
CA PHE A 168 -8.15 9.65 16.96
C PHE A 168 -8.92 10.30 18.11
N ARG A 169 -9.83 11.21 17.80
CA ARG A 169 -10.70 11.84 18.80
C ARG A 169 -11.82 10.91 19.27
N VAL A 170 -12.37 10.09 18.39
CA VAL A 170 -13.32 9.04 18.78
C VAL A 170 -12.73 8.15 19.87
N PHE A 171 -11.48 7.65 19.70
CA PHE A 171 -10.82 6.83 20.73
C PHE A 171 -10.45 7.63 21.97
N GLY A 172 -10.03 8.89 21.83
CA GLY A 172 -9.79 9.80 22.96
C GLY A 172 -11.02 9.91 23.85
N ASN A 173 -12.18 10.15 23.27
CA ASN A 173 -13.45 10.26 23.98
C ASN A 173 -13.95 8.95 24.58
N LEU A 174 -13.70 7.81 23.91
CA LEU A 174 -13.96 6.50 24.52
C LEU A 174 -13.10 6.26 25.75
N ALA A 175 -11.81 6.57 25.70
CA ALA A 175 -10.90 6.42 26.85
C ALA A 175 -11.30 7.37 28.00
N LEU A 176 -11.65 8.62 27.71
CA LEU A 176 -12.16 9.57 28.68
C LEU A 176 -13.39 9.01 29.43
N SER A 177 -14.36 8.43 28.71
CA SER A 177 -15.57 7.92 29.33
C SER A 177 -15.35 6.58 30.03
N LYS A 178 -14.67 5.62 29.41
CA LYS A 178 -14.59 4.23 29.92
C LYS A 178 -13.50 4.02 30.96
N VAL A 179 -12.46 4.86 30.95
CA VAL A 179 -11.27 4.69 31.81
C VAL A 179 -11.08 5.87 32.75
N CYS A 180 -11.20 7.09 32.24
CA CYS A 180 -10.89 8.29 33.03
C CYS A 180 -12.06 8.80 33.90
N GLY A 181 -13.21 8.13 33.86
CA GLY A 181 -14.38 8.48 34.69
C GLY A 181 -15.11 9.74 34.23
N VAL A 182 -14.93 10.20 33.00
CA VAL A 182 -15.67 11.32 32.42
C VAL A 182 -17.07 10.82 32.05
N PRO A 183 -18.17 11.50 32.44
CA PRO A 183 -19.51 11.12 32.01
C PRO A 183 -19.60 11.04 30.49
N PHE A 184 -20.23 9.98 29.97
CA PHE A 184 -20.37 9.81 28.51
C PHE A 184 -21.10 11.00 27.85
N GLU A 185 -22.06 11.60 28.56
CA GLU A 185 -22.80 12.77 28.09
C GLU A 185 -21.89 13.96 27.76
N ASP A 186 -20.75 14.13 28.49
CA ASP A 186 -19.82 15.23 28.29
C ASP A 186 -19.00 15.11 26.98
N VAL A 187 -18.90 13.90 26.40
CA VAL A 187 -18.10 13.61 25.19
C VAL A 187 -18.93 13.13 24.02
N ARG A 188 -20.21 12.84 24.24
CA ARG A 188 -21.12 12.21 23.26
C ARG A 188 -21.28 13.02 21.98
N ASP A 189 -21.49 14.32 22.11
CA ASP A 189 -21.80 15.18 20.95
C ASP A 189 -20.59 15.30 20.01
N GLU A 190 -19.38 15.45 20.55
CA GLU A 190 -18.15 15.49 19.78
C GLU A 190 -17.86 14.14 19.12
N LEU A 191 -18.02 13.05 19.88
CA LEU A 191 -17.85 11.68 19.38
C LEU A 191 -18.83 11.38 18.23
N ASN A 192 -20.10 11.73 18.38
CA ASN A 192 -21.11 11.52 17.34
C ASN A 192 -20.82 12.36 16.09
N SER A 193 -20.42 13.62 16.25
CA SER A 193 -20.06 14.48 15.12
C SER A 193 -18.92 13.88 14.27
N ASP A 194 -17.88 13.31 14.92
CA ASP A 194 -16.79 12.67 14.21
C ASP A 194 -17.24 11.38 13.51
N LEU A 195 -18.07 10.55 14.18
CA LEU A 195 -18.60 9.33 13.60
C LEU A 195 -19.51 9.62 12.39
N GLU A 196 -20.37 10.63 12.48
CA GLU A 196 -21.23 11.06 11.37
C GLU A 196 -20.41 11.52 10.16
N LEU A 197 -19.32 12.27 10.38
CA LEU A 197 -18.43 12.65 9.29
C LEU A 197 -17.75 11.44 8.67
N LEU A 198 -17.23 10.50 9.48
CA LEU A 198 -16.58 9.27 9.01
C LEU A 198 -17.55 8.39 8.18
N GLU A 199 -18.86 8.39 8.52
CA GLU A 199 -19.88 7.70 7.72
C GLU A 199 -20.01 8.26 6.30
N THR A 200 -19.76 9.54 6.09
CA THR A 200 -19.79 10.15 4.73
C THR A 200 -18.70 9.63 3.81
N PHE A 201 -17.67 8.99 4.35
CA PHE A 201 -16.57 8.42 3.57
C PHE A 201 -16.81 6.98 3.14
N TYR A 202 -17.88 6.33 3.64
CA TYR A 202 -18.22 4.98 3.24
C TYR A 202 -18.54 4.91 1.74
N ARG A 203 -17.98 3.92 1.07
CA ARG A 203 -18.19 3.70 -0.37
C ARG A 203 -19.16 2.54 -0.61
N MET A 204 -18.71 1.34 -0.50
CA MET A 204 -19.43 0.09 -0.67
C MET A 204 -18.59 -1.10 -0.20
N ASP A 205 -19.19 -2.26 0.01
CA ASP A 205 -18.51 -3.53 0.27
C ASP A 205 -17.47 -3.45 1.41
N GLY A 206 -17.80 -2.73 2.48
CA GLY A 206 -16.93 -2.52 3.63
C GLY A 206 -15.80 -1.49 3.41
N TRP A 207 -15.68 -0.90 2.24
CA TRP A 207 -14.65 0.08 1.90
C TRP A 207 -15.08 1.50 2.22
N SER A 208 -14.14 2.29 2.73
CA SER A 208 -14.27 3.73 2.91
C SER A 208 -13.17 4.47 2.17
N ALA A 209 -13.49 5.64 1.64
CA ALA A 209 -12.49 6.58 1.18
C ALA A 209 -11.79 7.22 2.39
N ASP A 210 -10.60 7.78 2.18
CA ASP A 210 -9.91 8.55 3.20
C ASP A 210 -10.19 10.06 3.03
N GLY A 211 -11.41 10.43 3.34
CA GLY A 211 -11.95 11.76 3.14
C GLY A 211 -12.96 11.83 1.98
N PRO A 212 -13.37 13.06 1.58
CA PRO A 212 -14.30 13.26 0.49
C PRO A 212 -13.82 12.67 -0.83
N TRP A 213 -14.75 12.07 -1.58
CA TRP A 213 -14.49 11.50 -2.91
C TRP A 213 -14.87 12.49 -4.01
N GLN A 214 -13.93 12.84 -4.90
CA GLN A 214 -14.18 13.79 -5.98
C GLN A 214 -15.20 13.24 -6.98
N THR A 215 -16.28 14.01 -7.20
CA THR A 215 -17.27 13.73 -8.25
C THR A 215 -16.81 14.25 -9.63
N VAL A 216 -17.56 13.89 -10.68
CA VAL A 216 -17.30 14.37 -12.04
C VAL A 216 -17.51 15.90 -12.13
N GLU A 217 -18.55 16.40 -11.47
CA GLU A 217 -18.88 17.83 -11.41
C GLU A 217 -17.75 18.62 -10.73
N GLN A 218 -17.25 18.13 -9.59
CA GLN A 218 -16.14 18.76 -8.88
C GLN A 218 -14.84 18.77 -9.71
N ALA A 219 -14.60 17.72 -10.49
CA ALA A 219 -13.45 17.66 -11.41
C ALA A 219 -13.59 18.68 -12.55
N GLN A 220 -14.82 18.91 -13.02
CA GLN A 220 -15.13 19.94 -14.04
C GLN A 220 -14.97 21.36 -13.48
N ASP A 221 -15.48 21.62 -12.28
CA ASP A 221 -15.32 22.92 -11.59
C ASP A 221 -13.83 23.27 -11.40
N GLU A 222 -13.01 22.29 -11.00
CA GLU A 222 -11.56 22.44 -10.84
C GLU A 222 -10.89 22.82 -12.18
N PHE A 223 -11.33 22.21 -13.27
CA PHE A 223 -10.82 22.56 -14.60
C PHE A 223 -11.21 23.97 -15.04
N GLU A 224 -12.44 24.40 -14.78
CA GLU A 224 -12.90 25.77 -15.08
C GLU A 224 -12.14 26.83 -14.26
N GLN A 225 -11.84 26.51 -12.99
CA GLN A 225 -10.99 27.37 -12.15
C GLN A 225 -9.57 27.46 -12.69
N PHE A 226 -9.01 26.34 -13.18
CA PHE A 226 -7.70 26.35 -13.82
C PHE A 226 -7.67 27.29 -15.02
N GLY A 227 -8.71 27.27 -15.87
CA GLY A 227 -8.85 28.21 -17.01
C GLY A 227 -8.87 29.69 -16.60
N LYS A 228 -9.37 29.99 -15.39
CA LYS A 228 -9.43 31.36 -14.86
C LYS A 228 -8.14 31.82 -14.17
N THR A 229 -7.46 30.92 -13.50
CA THR A 229 -6.33 31.23 -12.58
C THR A 229 -4.98 30.78 -13.09
N GLY A 230 -4.92 29.84 -14.05
CA GLY A 230 -3.72 29.15 -14.49
C GLY A 230 -3.10 28.23 -13.42
N ARG A 231 -3.82 27.99 -12.31
CA ARG A 231 -3.34 27.18 -11.18
C ARG A 231 -4.10 25.88 -11.11
N ARG A 232 -3.37 24.78 -10.99
CA ARG A 232 -3.90 23.43 -10.78
C ARG A 232 -3.77 23.10 -9.30
N ASP A 233 -4.58 23.76 -8.49
CA ASP A 233 -4.58 23.54 -7.05
C ASP A 233 -5.35 22.26 -6.72
N ALA A 234 -4.63 21.25 -6.27
CA ALA A 234 -5.21 20.03 -5.74
C ALA A 234 -5.62 20.27 -4.29
N ILE A 235 -6.72 20.96 -4.04
CA ILE A 235 -7.14 21.26 -2.68
C ILE A 235 -8.22 20.27 -2.23
N GLY A 236 -7.84 19.33 -1.36
CA GLY A 236 -8.77 18.74 -0.42
C GLY A 236 -9.63 17.57 -0.86
N ILE A 237 -9.93 17.38 -2.14
CA ILE A 237 -10.82 16.32 -2.62
C ILE A 237 -10.06 15.41 -3.58
N GLY A 238 -9.94 14.14 -3.20
CA GLY A 238 -9.26 13.11 -3.99
C GLY A 238 -10.17 11.95 -4.38
N ARG A 239 -9.60 10.89 -4.91
CA ARG A 239 -10.23 9.57 -5.11
C ARG A 239 -9.32 8.53 -4.49
N GLN A 240 -9.41 8.40 -3.19
CA GLN A 240 -8.53 7.55 -2.40
C GLN A 240 -9.36 6.58 -1.56
N ALA A 241 -9.38 5.32 -1.99
CA ALA A 241 -9.88 4.17 -1.22
C ALA A 241 -8.77 3.11 -1.21
N ASP A 242 -7.67 3.45 -0.59
CA ASP A 242 -6.44 2.68 -0.61
C ASP A 242 -6.51 1.52 0.40
N TYR A 243 -6.25 0.31 -0.10
CA TYR A 243 -6.32 -0.88 0.74
C TYR A 243 -5.27 -0.88 1.84
N TYR A 244 -4.07 -0.34 1.53
CA TYR A 244 -2.93 -0.41 2.44
C TYR A 244 -3.13 0.51 3.64
N SER A 245 -3.25 1.82 3.42
CA SER A 245 -3.48 2.77 4.52
C SER A 245 -4.88 2.63 5.13
N GLY A 246 -5.91 2.35 4.33
CA GLY A 246 -7.27 2.13 4.80
C GLY A 246 -7.37 0.98 5.80
N SER A 247 -6.70 -0.15 5.53
CA SER A 247 -6.76 -1.34 6.39
C SER A 247 -6.29 -1.09 7.82
N PHE A 248 -5.24 -0.25 8.01
CA PHE A 248 -4.72 0.07 9.34
C PHE A 248 -5.24 1.39 9.93
N ALA A 249 -5.88 2.25 9.13
CA ALA A 249 -6.37 3.56 9.58
C ALA A 249 -7.90 3.62 9.73
N ILE A 250 -8.66 2.91 8.91
CA ILE A 250 -10.12 2.98 8.91
C ILE A 250 -10.72 1.65 9.38
N GLN A 251 -10.50 0.56 8.64
CA GLN A 251 -11.07 -0.74 9.00
C GLN A 251 -10.57 -1.24 10.35
N PHE A 252 -9.29 -0.99 10.65
CA PHE A 252 -8.72 -1.29 11.96
C PHE A 252 -9.42 -0.54 13.08
N SER A 253 -9.62 0.78 12.92
CA SER A 253 -10.28 1.60 13.94
C SER A 253 -11.76 1.25 14.08
N GLN A 254 -12.48 0.94 12.98
CA GLN A 254 -13.86 0.42 13.04
C GLN A 254 -13.95 -0.89 13.84
N LEU A 255 -13.00 -1.82 13.64
CA LEU A 255 -12.95 -3.07 14.39
C LEU A 255 -12.70 -2.86 15.89
N LEU A 256 -11.74 -1.99 16.23
CA LEU A 256 -11.48 -1.67 17.63
C LEU A 256 -12.66 -0.92 18.28
N TYR A 257 -13.33 -0.02 17.54
CA TYR A 257 -14.56 0.60 18.01
C TYR A 257 -15.62 -0.46 18.34
N SER A 258 -15.85 -1.42 17.44
CA SER A 258 -16.80 -2.51 17.66
C SER A 258 -16.44 -3.41 18.84
N ARG A 259 -15.20 -3.41 19.30
CA ARG A 259 -14.76 -4.09 20.51
C ARG A 259 -14.98 -3.26 21.76
N PHE A 260 -14.53 -2.00 21.74
CA PHE A 260 -14.50 -1.16 22.94
C PHE A 260 -15.79 -0.39 23.21
N ALA A 261 -16.63 -0.15 22.19
CA ALA A 261 -17.85 0.62 22.29
C ALA A 261 -19.13 -0.23 22.16
N ALA A 262 -19.03 -1.57 22.12
CA ALA A 262 -20.20 -2.44 21.89
C ALA A 262 -21.32 -2.28 22.92
N ASP A 263 -21.01 -1.91 24.15
CA ASP A 263 -21.95 -1.63 25.23
C ASP A 263 -22.58 -0.23 25.15
N LEU A 264 -21.88 0.73 24.57
CA LEU A 264 -22.33 2.12 24.41
C LEU A 264 -23.09 2.34 23.08
N ASP A 265 -22.63 1.68 22.02
CA ASP A 265 -23.17 1.82 20.65
C ASP A 265 -23.23 0.44 19.95
N PRO A 266 -24.17 -0.44 20.36
CA PRO A 266 -24.26 -1.79 19.81
C PRO A 266 -24.65 -1.82 18.34
N GLU A 267 -25.47 -0.87 17.87
CA GLU A 267 -25.94 -0.81 16.48
C GLU A 267 -24.78 -0.50 15.53
N ARG A 268 -24.01 0.54 15.80
CA ARG A 268 -22.84 0.89 14.98
C ARG A 268 -21.77 -0.18 15.06
N SER A 269 -21.56 -0.78 16.22
CA SER A 269 -20.64 -1.90 16.40
C SER A 269 -21.02 -3.10 15.52
N ALA A 270 -22.31 -3.40 15.37
CA ALA A 270 -22.78 -4.44 14.46
C ALA A 270 -22.54 -4.07 12.98
N VAL A 271 -22.78 -2.81 12.60
CA VAL A 271 -22.50 -2.31 11.24
C VAL A 271 -20.99 -2.44 10.92
N TYR A 272 -20.10 -2.05 11.83
CA TYR A 272 -18.66 -2.13 11.59
C TYR A 272 -18.16 -3.58 11.51
N ARG A 273 -18.74 -4.51 12.27
CA ARG A 273 -18.47 -5.94 12.12
C ARG A 273 -18.92 -6.46 10.75
N GLN A 274 -20.07 -6.00 10.25
CA GLN A 274 -20.52 -6.36 8.90
C GLN A 274 -19.58 -5.78 7.83
N ARG A 275 -19.22 -4.51 7.95
CA ARG A 275 -18.23 -3.89 7.02
C ARG A 275 -16.89 -4.60 7.03
N ALA A 276 -16.44 -5.11 8.17
CA ALA A 276 -15.22 -5.91 8.22
C ALA A 276 -15.38 -7.23 7.45
N ARG A 277 -16.55 -7.90 7.50
CA ARG A 277 -16.81 -9.09 6.67
C ARG A 277 -16.78 -8.75 5.18
N ASP A 278 -17.47 -7.68 4.79
CA ASP A 278 -17.59 -7.27 3.40
C ASP A 278 -16.20 -6.85 2.84
N PHE A 279 -15.42 -6.07 3.58
CA PHE A 279 -14.05 -5.70 3.22
C PHE A 279 -13.13 -6.93 3.12
N GLY A 280 -13.24 -7.85 4.07
CA GLY A 280 -12.46 -9.08 4.12
C GLY A 280 -12.64 -9.96 2.89
N ALA A 281 -13.82 -9.92 2.24
CA ALA A 281 -14.12 -10.69 1.03
C ALA A 281 -13.12 -10.42 -0.11
N THR A 282 -12.57 -9.21 -0.17
CA THR A 282 -11.64 -8.80 -1.23
C THR A 282 -10.24 -8.43 -0.72
N PHE A 283 -10.11 -7.99 0.52
CA PHE A 283 -8.84 -7.51 1.09
C PHE A 283 -7.71 -8.54 1.05
N TRP A 284 -7.98 -9.82 1.31
CA TRP A 284 -6.99 -10.89 1.28
C TRP A 284 -6.27 -11.01 -0.08
N ARG A 285 -6.93 -10.60 -1.17
CA ARG A 285 -6.40 -10.64 -2.53
C ARG A 285 -5.25 -9.65 -2.79
N TYR A 286 -4.99 -8.73 -1.88
CA TYR A 286 -3.83 -7.82 -1.96
C TYR A 286 -2.53 -8.46 -1.45
N PHE A 287 -2.62 -9.68 -0.92
CA PHE A 287 -1.47 -10.46 -0.46
C PHE A 287 -1.24 -11.65 -1.39
N ASP A 288 0.01 -11.90 -1.72
CA ASP A 288 0.37 -13.10 -2.48
C ASP A 288 0.48 -14.34 -1.57
N ALA A 289 0.75 -15.50 -2.20
CA ALA A 289 0.83 -16.78 -1.48
C ALA A 289 1.98 -16.85 -0.46
N ASP A 290 3.02 -16.05 -0.63
CA ASP A 290 4.16 -15.96 0.29
C ASP A 290 3.89 -14.96 1.43
N GLY A 291 2.80 -14.21 1.36
CA GLY A 291 2.40 -13.22 2.35
C GLY A 291 2.87 -11.79 2.05
N ALA A 292 3.49 -11.54 0.89
CA ALA A 292 3.82 -10.18 0.48
C ALA A 292 2.55 -9.37 0.18
N ALA A 293 2.43 -8.20 0.77
CA ALA A 293 1.42 -7.22 0.38
C ALA A 293 1.88 -6.48 -0.87
N THR A 294 0.97 -6.22 -1.81
CA THR A 294 1.27 -5.37 -2.97
C THR A 294 1.47 -3.92 -2.51
N PRO A 295 2.68 -3.33 -2.59
CA PRO A 295 2.87 -1.96 -2.16
C PRO A 295 2.06 -1.00 -3.04
N PHE A 296 1.24 -0.18 -2.40
CA PHE A 296 0.35 0.78 -3.02
C PHE A 296 0.03 1.92 -2.05
N GLY A 297 0.00 3.14 -2.53
CA GLY A 297 -0.41 4.29 -1.75
C GLY A 297 0.68 4.85 -0.83
N ARG A 298 0.25 5.57 0.19
CA ARG A 298 1.09 6.32 1.13
C ARG A 298 1.46 5.51 2.38
N SER A 299 2.33 6.07 3.18
CA SER A 299 2.73 5.53 4.49
C SER A 299 3.38 4.14 4.41
N LEU A 300 3.98 3.80 3.29
CA LEU A 300 4.59 2.49 3.04
C LEU A 300 5.76 2.19 3.99
N THR A 301 6.38 3.21 4.59
CA THR A 301 7.38 3.03 5.64
C THR A 301 6.83 2.34 6.89
N TYR A 302 5.49 2.25 7.05
CA TYR A 302 4.84 1.48 8.11
C TYR A 302 4.84 -0.04 7.82
N ARG A 303 5.40 -0.46 6.69
CA ARG A 303 5.71 -1.85 6.30
C ARG A 303 4.53 -2.79 6.51
N PHE A 304 4.60 -3.63 7.53
CA PHE A 304 3.58 -4.66 7.82
C PHE A 304 2.32 -4.15 8.51
N ALA A 305 2.13 -2.83 8.65
CA ALA A 305 0.94 -2.27 9.31
C ALA A 305 -0.39 -2.73 8.66
N CYS A 306 -0.43 -2.98 7.35
CA CYS A 306 -1.64 -3.43 6.67
C CYS A 306 -2.13 -4.81 7.17
N GLY A 307 -1.25 -5.65 7.72
CA GLY A 307 -1.63 -6.89 8.42
C GLY A 307 -2.42 -6.64 9.71
N GLY A 308 -2.46 -5.39 10.19
CA GLY A 308 -3.24 -4.98 11.37
C GLY A 308 -4.74 -5.29 11.24
N TYR A 309 -5.29 -5.27 10.04
CA TYR A 309 -6.69 -5.69 9.82
C TYR A 309 -6.94 -7.11 10.34
N PHE A 310 -6.10 -8.10 9.98
CA PHE A 310 -6.25 -9.49 10.44
C PHE A 310 -6.11 -9.60 11.96
N ALA A 311 -5.16 -8.86 12.55
CA ALA A 311 -4.98 -8.81 13.99
C ALA A 311 -6.20 -8.19 14.72
N ALA A 312 -6.78 -7.12 14.15
CA ALA A 312 -7.96 -6.45 14.70
C ALA A 312 -9.22 -7.32 14.56
N VAL A 313 -9.41 -8.03 13.43
CA VAL A 313 -10.48 -9.02 13.25
C VAL A 313 -10.45 -10.07 14.36
N ALA A 314 -9.27 -10.63 14.63
CA ALA A 314 -9.08 -11.61 15.69
C ALA A 314 -9.37 -11.00 17.08
N LEU A 315 -8.81 -9.83 17.39
CA LEU A 315 -8.97 -9.16 18.68
C LEU A 315 -10.42 -8.73 18.93
N ALA A 316 -11.12 -8.27 17.90
CA ALA A 316 -12.54 -7.90 17.97
C ALA A 316 -13.48 -9.11 17.91
N LYS A 317 -12.95 -10.31 17.71
CA LYS A 317 -13.72 -11.58 17.62
C LYS A 317 -14.85 -11.48 16.59
N VAL A 318 -14.50 -11.08 15.37
CA VAL A 318 -15.47 -11.05 14.27
C VAL A 318 -15.70 -12.46 13.75
N GLU A 319 -16.91 -12.92 13.86
CA GLU A 319 -17.37 -14.23 13.37
C GLU A 319 -17.98 -14.11 11.96
N ASP A 320 -18.21 -15.24 11.31
CA ASP A 320 -18.91 -15.35 10.01
C ASP A 320 -18.26 -14.53 8.89
N LEU A 321 -16.92 -14.48 8.88
CA LEU A 321 -16.21 -13.90 7.75
C LEU A 321 -16.44 -14.74 6.49
N PRO A 322 -16.48 -14.13 5.30
CA PRO A 322 -16.57 -14.88 4.05
C PRO A 322 -15.29 -15.66 3.76
N ALA A 323 -15.41 -16.74 2.99
CA ALA A 323 -14.23 -17.44 2.50
C ALA A 323 -13.30 -16.47 1.71
N PRO A 324 -11.98 -16.61 1.83
CA PRO A 324 -11.23 -17.66 2.55
C PRO A 324 -10.95 -17.35 4.03
N LEU A 325 -11.52 -16.28 4.60
CA LEU A 325 -11.24 -15.85 5.99
C LEU A 325 -12.22 -16.46 7.01
N ASN A 326 -12.98 -17.45 6.61
CA ASN A 326 -14.13 -18.00 7.34
C ASN A 326 -13.78 -18.86 8.57
N THR A 327 -12.50 -18.99 8.90
CA THR A 327 -12.03 -19.65 10.13
C THR A 327 -10.97 -18.82 10.84
N PRO A 328 -10.83 -18.93 12.18
CA PRO A 328 -9.72 -18.31 12.91
C PRO A 328 -8.34 -18.73 12.39
N GLY A 329 -8.16 -19.99 12.00
CA GLY A 329 -6.94 -20.51 11.39
C GLY A 329 -6.61 -19.87 10.04
N ALA A 330 -7.63 -19.49 9.26
CA ALA A 330 -7.42 -18.78 8.00
C ALA A 330 -6.96 -17.31 8.24
N VAL A 331 -7.59 -16.60 9.16
CA VAL A 331 -7.18 -15.24 9.56
C VAL A 331 -5.75 -15.26 10.11
N LYS A 332 -5.43 -16.25 10.99
CA LYS A 332 -4.07 -16.48 11.48
C LYS A 332 -3.09 -16.73 10.33
N GLY A 333 -3.48 -17.54 9.35
CA GLY A 333 -2.64 -17.86 8.21
C GLY A 333 -2.21 -16.65 7.40
N PHE A 334 -3.11 -15.73 7.10
CA PHE A 334 -2.76 -14.47 6.41
C PHE A 334 -1.83 -13.61 7.25
N LEU A 335 -2.12 -13.41 8.54
CA LEU A 335 -1.28 -12.61 9.43
C LEU A 335 0.14 -13.19 9.57
N MET A 336 0.25 -14.50 9.84
CA MET A 336 1.54 -15.13 10.12
C MET A 336 2.41 -15.23 8.85
N ARG A 337 1.84 -15.55 7.67
CA ARG A 337 2.57 -15.50 6.40
C ARG A 337 3.10 -14.11 6.11
N HIS A 338 2.30 -13.07 6.33
CA HIS A 338 2.74 -11.70 6.13
C HIS A 338 3.93 -11.33 7.04
N LEU A 339 3.88 -11.70 8.30
CA LEU A 339 4.98 -11.44 9.24
C LEU A 339 6.24 -12.27 8.91
N ARG A 340 6.09 -13.54 8.50
CA ARG A 340 7.21 -14.37 8.02
C ARG A 340 7.88 -13.74 6.80
N TRP A 341 7.09 -13.27 5.83
CA TRP A 341 7.64 -12.60 4.65
C TRP A 341 8.51 -11.38 5.03
N TRP A 342 8.05 -10.58 6.00
CA TRP A 342 8.83 -9.44 6.49
C TRP A 342 10.07 -9.88 7.27
N ALA A 343 10.01 -10.93 8.04
CA ALA A 343 11.17 -11.49 8.74
C ALA A 343 12.25 -11.98 7.77
N GLU A 344 11.84 -12.72 6.73
CA GLU A 344 12.73 -13.23 5.68
C GLU A 344 13.38 -12.11 4.84
N ASN A 345 12.68 -10.98 4.66
CA ASN A 345 13.15 -9.83 3.88
C ASN A 345 13.67 -8.68 4.78
N SER A 346 14.09 -8.96 6.01
CA SER A 346 14.43 -7.95 7.02
C SER A 346 15.89 -7.49 7.03
N ASN A 347 16.72 -7.91 6.07
CA ASN A 347 18.18 -7.64 6.05
C ASN A 347 18.50 -6.14 6.17
N ASP A 348 17.77 -5.29 5.48
CA ASP A 348 18.06 -3.86 5.36
C ASP A 348 16.94 -2.95 5.93
N ILE A 349 16.01 -3.51 6.76
CA ILE A 349 14.95 -2.70 7.38
C ILE A 349 15.29 -2.22 8.80
N PHE A 350 16.36 -2.73 9.38
CA PHE A 350 16.85 -2.31 10.70
C PHE A 350 18.18 -1.57 10.59
N TYR A 351 18.38 -0.61 11.49
CA TYR A 351 19.68 -0.05 11.77
C TYR A 351 20.52 -1.02 12.63
N PRO A 352 21.86 -0.80 12.75
CA PRO A 352 22.72 -1.68 13.55
C PRO A 352 22.34 -1.78 15.03
N ASP A 353 21.62 -0.80 15.57
CA ASP A 353 21.06 -0.81 16.95
C ASP A 353 19.75 -1.57 17.08
N GLY A 354 19.22 -2.11 15.99
CA GLY A 354 17.96 -2.84 15.92
C GLY A 354 16.72 -1.98 15.74
N THR A 355 16.86 -0.66 15.66
CA THR A 355 15.71 0.23 15.37
C THR A 355 15.32 0.17 13.89
N LEU A 356 14.03 0.38 13.61
CA LEU A 356 13.50 0.40 12.25
C LEU A 356 13.94 1.67 11.50
N ASN A 357 14.36 1.49 10.25
CA ASN A 357 14.63 2.62 9.35
C ASN A 357 13.41 3.00 8.50
N ILE A 358 13.46 4.21 7.90
CA ILE A 358 12.47 4.69 6.94
C ILE A 358 12.78 4.09 5.56
N GLY A 359 11.79 3.42 4.97
CA GLY A 359 11.91 2.76 3.69
C GLY A 359 10.91 1.61 3.55
N TRP A 360 11.06 0.82 2.49
CA TRP A 360 10.32 -0.44 2.29
C TRP A 360 11.26 -1.61 2.62
N LEU A 361 11.94 -2.21 1.65
CA LEU A 361 12.92 -3.29 1.91
C LEU A 361 14.33 -2.79 2.25
N TYR A 362 14.60 -1.50 2.13
CA TYR A 362 15.85 -0.84 2.48
C TYR A 362 15.58 0.65 2.75
N PRO A 363 16.52 1.43 3.33
CA PRO A 363 16.33 2.86 3.57
C PRO A 363 16.11 3.64 2.27
N ASN A 364 14.95 4.29 2.15
CA ASN A 364 14.59 5.08 0.96
C ASN A 364 13.81 6.35 1.35
N MET A 365 14.50 7.48 1.33
CA MET A 365 13.93 8.78 1.73
C MET A 365 13.06 9.42 0.63
N PHE A 366 13.18 9.00 -0.64
CA PHE A 366 12.35 9.54 -1.72
C PHE A 366 10.89 9.10 -1.62
N MET A 367 10.61 7.99 -0.93
CA MET A 367 9.25 7.53 -0.66
C MET A 367 8.65 8.09 0.64
N CYS A 368 9.46 8.73 1.49
CA CYS A 368 9.06 9.25 2.80
C CYS A 368 8.15 10.47 2.64
N GLU A 369 7.03 10.49 3.35
CA GLU A 369 6.18 11.67 3.46
C GLU A 369 6.78 12.70 4.43
N ASP A 370 6.31 13.95 4.34
CA ASP A 370 6.75 15.07 5.19
C ASP A 370 6.30 14.93 6.67
N TYR A 371 5.38 14.00 6.94
CA TYR A 371 4.94 13.63 8.29
C TYR A 371 5.64 12.38 8.85
N ASN A 372 6.65 11.83 8.16
CA ASN A 372 7.38 10.66 8.65
C ASN A 372 8.62 11.05 9.45
N SER A 373 8.54 10.96 10.76
CA SER A 373 9.70 11.04 11.68
C SER A 373 10.47 9.70 11.70
N PRO A 374 11.68 9.65 12.27
CA PRO A 374 12.41 8.40 12.47
C PRO A 374 11.63 7.34 13.25
N GLN A 375 10.65 7.74 14.06
CA GLN A 375 9.81 6.90 14.90
C GLN A 375 8.57 6.37 14.15
N SER A 376 8.21 6.97 13.02
CA SER A 376 7.02 6.65 12.25
C SER A 376 6.88 5.17 11.85
N PRO A 377 7.95 4.43 11.52
CA PRO A 377 7.86 3.01 11.15
C PRO A 377 7.19 2.12 12.21
N TYR A 378 7.22 2.51 13.49
CA TYR A 378 6.61 1.76 14.59
C TYR A 378 5.07 1.70 14.55
N TRP A 379 4.42 2.39 13.61
CA TRP A 379 3.01 2.15 13.29
C TRP A 379 2.73 0.70 12.88
N CYS A 380 3.72 -0.02 12.39
CA CYS A 380 3.64 -1.44 12.07
C CYS A 380 3.25 -2.34 13.25
N LEU A 381 3.43 -1.87 14.49
CA LEU A 381 3.09 -2.63 15.70
C LEU A 381 1.58 -2.88 15.85
N LYS A 382 0.72 -2.17 15.11
CA LYS A 382 -0.72 -2.50 14.97
C LYS A 382 -0.95 -3.97 14.56
N THR A 383 -0.05 -4.53 13.78
CA THR A 383 -0.13 -5.92 13.30
C THR A 383 0.08 -6.96 14.43
N LEU A 384 0.69 -6.53 15.53
CA LEU A 384 1.04 -7.43 16.64
C LEU A 384 -0.01 -7.47 17.76
N ILE A 385 -1.12 -6.73 17.66
CA ILE A 385 -2.13 -6.65 18.74
C ILE A 385 -2.81 -7.98 19.07
N ALA A 386 -2.71 -8.99 18.18
CA ALA A 386 -3.20 -10.33 18.44
C ALA A 386 -2.51 -11.02 19.65
N VAL A 387 -1.36 -10.52 20.14
CA VAL A 387 -0.73 -10.99 21.39
C VAL A 387 -1.65 -10.79 22.61
N GLY A 388 -2.61 -9.87 22.52
CA GLY A 388 -3.63 -9.62 23.55
C GLY A 388 -4.68 -10.73 23.70
N LEU A 389 -4.78 -11.65 22.76
CA LEU A 389 -5.65 -12.82 22.86
C LEU A 389 -5.08 -13.83 23.85
N SER A 390 -5.97 -14.54 24.57
CA SER A 390 -5.56 -15.70 25.39
C SER A 390 -4.92 -16.78 24.52
N GLU A 391 -3.97 -17.52 25.09
CA GLU A 391 -3.35 -18.66 24.40
C GLU A 391 -4.34 -19.79 24.05
N ASN A 392 -5.48 -19.83 24.74
CA ASN A 392 -6.57 -20.78 24.49
C ASN A 392 -7.60 -20.26 23.48
N ASP A 393 -7.41 -19.06 22.92
CA ASP A 393 -8.32 -18.52 21.89
C ASP A 393 -8.22 -19.35 20.61
N LEU A 394 -9.33 -19.52 19.91
CA LEU A 394 -9.39 -20.28 18.65
C LEU A 394 -8.39 -19.77 17.60
N PHE A 395 -8.12 -18.47 17.59
CA PHE A 395 -7.08 -17.91 16.72
C PHE A 395 -5.72 -18.58 16.93
N TRP A 396 -5.38 -18.96 18.18
CA TRP A 396 -4.09 -19.62 18.48
C TRP A 396 -4.17 -21.14 18.40
N THR A 397 -5.29 -21.74 18.77
CA THR A 397 -5.43 -23.19 18.91
C THR A 397 -5.77 -23.90 17.61
N GLU A 398 -6.41 -23.22 16.65
CA GLU A 398 -6.61 -23.78 15.30
C GLU A 398 -5.31 -23.81 14.50
N ASP A 399 -5.21 -24.77 13.59
CA ASP A 399 -4.11 -24.84 12.63
C ASP A 399 -4.17 -23.68 11.63
N GLU A 400 -3.00 -23.23 11.20
CA GLU A 400 -2.87 -22.22 10.17
C GLU A 400 -3.36 -22.77 8.82
N SER A 401 -4.35 -22.11 8.22
CA SER A 401 -4.83 -22.48 6.89
C SER A 401 -3.84 -22.05 5.79
N PHE A 402 -3.73 -22.87 4.75
CA PHE A 402 -2.96 -22.52 3.56
C PHE A 402 -3.57 -21.33 2.82
N TYR A 403 -2.74 -20.69 1.98
CA TYR A 403 -3.25 -19.69 1.03
C TYR A 403 -4.24 -20.34 0.07
N PRO A 404 -5.40 -19.71 -0.20
CA PRO A 404 -6.43 -20.31 -1.04
C PRO A 404 -5.93 -20.52 -2.47
N GLU A 405 -6.24 -21.70 -3.03
CA GLU A 405 -6.03 -21.95 -4.45
C GLU A 405 -7.12 -21.25 -5.24
N SER A 406 -6.72 -20.33 -6.11
CA SER A 406 -7.67 -19.65 -7.02
C SER A 406 -7.96 -20.54 -8.22
N ALA A 407 -9.24 -20.72 -8.55
CA ALA A 407 -9.59 -21.25 -9.88
C ALA A 407 -9.15 -20.25 -10.97
N PRO A 408 -8.84 -20.68 -12.19
CA PRO A 408 -8.51 -19.76 -13.29
C PRO A 408 -9.58 -18.67 -13.51
N SER A 409 -10.85 -18.97 -13.32
CA SER A 409 -11.98 -18.02 -13.38
C SER A 409 -11.89 -16.89 -12.32
N ASP A 410 -11.25 -17.15 -11.20
CA ASP A 410 -11.19 -16.21 -10.06
C ASP A 410 -9.83 -15.49 -9.99
N SER A 411 -8.98 -15.72 -10.98
CA SER A 411 -7.62 -15.16 -11.04
C SER A 411 -7.60 -13.66 -11.33
N VAL A 412 -8.66 -13.12 -11.87
CA VAL A 412 -8.86 -11.69 -12.13
C VAL A 412 -10.14 -11.25 -11.42
N THR A 413 -10.01 -10.30 -10.52
CA THR A 413 -11.14 -9.83 -9.70
C THR A 413 -11.20 -8.31 -9.72
N VAL A 414 -12.34 -7.75 -10.11
CA VAL A 414 -12.62 -6.32 -9.98
C VAL A 414 -13.03 -6.01 -8.56
N VAL A 415 -12.35 -5.06 -7.92
CA VAL A 415 -12.73 -4.47 -6.64
C VAL A 415 -13.26 -3.07 -6.93
N GLN A 416 -14.57 -2.91 -6.85
CA GLN A 416 -15.27 -1.71 -7.33
C GLN A 416 -14.95 -0.46 -6.51
N ALA A 417 -14.92 -0.58 -5.17
CA ALA A 417 -14.74 0.57 -4.29
C ALA A 417 -13.41 1.33 -4.53
N PRO A 418 -12.23 0.65 -4.61
CA PRO A 418 -10.97 1.29 -4.98
C PRO A 418 -10.75 1.41 -6.49
N GLU A 419 -11.70 0.98 -7.31
CA GLU A 419 -11.57 1.00 -8.78
C GLU A 419 -10.30 0.25 -9.26
N GLN A 420 -10.12 -1.00 -8.83
CA GLN A 420 -8.92 -1.81 -9.13
C GLN A 420 -9.26 -3.19 -9.67
N ILE A 421 -8.33 -3.76 -10.44
CA ILE A 421 -8.40 -5.17 -10.90
C ILE A 421 -7.24 -5.91 -10.26
N LEU A 422 -7.53 -6.94 -9.47
CA LEU A 422 -6.54 -7.83 -8.85
C LEU A 422 -6.23 -8.99 -9.80
N CYS A 423 -4.95 -9.25 -10.03
CA CYS A 423 -4.46 -10.24 -10.96
C CYS A 423 -3.54 -11.24 -10.24
N ASN A 424 -3.98 -12.50 -10.16
CA ASN A 424 -3.22 -13.61 -9.55
C ASN A 424 -3.51 -14.91 -10.28
N HIS A 425 -3.08 -15.00 -11.55
CA HIS A 425 -3.38 -16.17 -12.38
C HIS A 425 -2.56 -17.39 -11.92
N PRO A 426 -3.18 -18.56 -11.66
CA PRO A 426 -2.50 -19.74 -11.10
C PRO A 426 -1.41 -20.32 -12.01
N SER A 427 -1.49 -20.08 -13.33
CA SER A 427 -0.47 -20.48 -14.31
C SER A 427 0.67 -19.46 -14.44
N SER A 428 0.58 -18.33 -13.76
CA SER A 428 1.61 -17.29 -13.69
C SER A 428 2.20 -17.24 -12.28
N ASN A 429 3.48 -16.87 -12.16
CA ASN A 429 4.11 -16.58 -10.87
C ASN A 429 4.12 -15.08 -10.61
N HIS A 430 3.04 -14.36 -10.89
CA HIS A 430 3.01 -12.93 -10.70
C HIS A 430 1.69 -12.49 -10.09
N HIS A 431 1.80 -11.81 -8.94
CA HIS A 431 0.69 -11.21 -8.21
C HIS A 431 0.80 -9.69 -8.29
N PHE A 432 -0.22 -9.04 -8.87
CA PHE A 432 -0.23 -7.59 -9.07
C PHE A 432 -1.65 -7.05 -9.18
N LEU A 433 -1.78 -5.74 -9.13
CA LEU A 433 -3.05 -5.06 -9.40
C LEU A 433 -2.91 -4.04 -10.53
N LEU A 434 -4.02 -3.79 -11.23
CA LEU A 434 -4.18 -2.69 -12.18
C LEU A 434 -5.01 -1.58 -11.52
N SER A 435 -4.55 -0.31 -11.65
CA SER A 435 -5.18 0.85 -11.00
C SER A 435 -5.42 1.97 -12.02
N PRO A 436 -6.65 2.12 -12.55
CA PRO A 436 -6.96 3.16 -13.53
C PRO A 436 -7.14 4.54 -12.90
N GLY A 437 -7.72 4.65 -11.69
CA GLY A 437 -8.41 5.86 -11.27
C GLY A 437 -8.03 6.54 -9.96
N GLN A 438 -7.37 5.89 -9.03
CA GLN A 438 -7.08 6.50 -7.73
C GLN A 438 -6.06 7.64 -7.82
N PHE A 439 -6.26 8.67 -7.01
CA PHE A 439 -5.29 9.74 -6.78
C PHE A 439 -5.54 10.44 -5.44
N VAL A 440 -4.51 11.08 -4.91
CA VAL A 440 -4.58 11.90 -3.69
C VAL A 440 -4.44 13.37 -4.08
N ALA A 441 -5.35 14.20 -3.60
CA ALA A 441 -5.32 15.65 -3.87
C ALA A 441 -4.21 16.37 -3.09
N TRP A 442 -3.87 15.88 -1.89
CA TRP A 442 -2.82 16.46 -1.06
C TRP A 442 -1.42 16.26 -1.68
N PRO A 443 -0.55 17.27 -1.70
CA PRO A 443 0.76 17.20 -2.35
C PRO A 443 1.79 16.43 -1.52
N MET A 444 1.69 15.10 -1.47
CA MET A 444 2.70 14.23 -0.85
C MET A 444 3.85 13.92 -1.82
N LYS A 445 4.99 13.51 -1.29
CA LYS A 445 6.10 13.03 -2.12
C LYS A 445 5.68 11.84 -2.96
N ALA A 446 6.03 11.88 -4.24
CA ALA A 446 5.83 10.79 -5.19
C ALA A 446 4.36 10.35 -5.37
N ASN A 447 3.39 11.26 -5.24
CA ASN A 447 1.95 10.96 -5.38
C ASN A 447 1.62 10.18 -6.66
N GLN A 448 2.17 10.61 -7.81
CA GLN A 448 1.94 9.95 -9.09
C GLN A 448 2.43 8.50 -9.06
N ALA A 449 3.59 8.25 -8.44
CA ALA A 449 4.12 6.90 -8.32
C ALA A 449 3.31 6.04 -7.35
N LYS A 450 2.87 6.60 -6.22
CA LYS A 450 2.16 5.88 -5.17
C LYS A 450 0.74 5.47 -5.54
N TYR A 451 0.03 6.28 -6.35
CA TYR A 451 -1.39 6.08 -6.64
C TYR A 451 -1.74 5.95 -8.12
N CYS A 452 -0.93 6.52 -9.02
CA CYS A 452 -1.37 6.75 -10.39
C CYS A 452 -0.64 5.91 -11.45
N LYS A 453 0.17 4.93 -11.04
CA LYS A 453 0.72 3.94 -11.98
C LYS A 453 -0.39 3.01 -12.48
N PHE A 454 -0.19 2.42 -13.64
CA PHE A 454 -1.15 1.48 -14.22
C PHE A 454 -1.15 0.12 -13.52
N ALA A 455 0.00 -0.29 -12.95
CA ALA A 455 0.14 -1.56 -12.26
C ALA A 455 1.08 -1.46 -11.04
N TYR A 456 0.82 -2.31 -10.02
CA TYR A 456 1.61 -2.45 -8.81
C TYR A 456 1.80 -3.94 -8.50
N SER A 457 3.01 -4.36 -8.16
CA SER A 457 3.38 -5.77 -8.00
C SER A 457 3.86 -6.09 -6.59
N SER A 458 3.45 -7.24 -6.04
CA SER A 458 3.98 -7.75 -4.77
C SER A 458 5.47 -8.11 -4.88
N ALA A 459 5.90 -8.61 -6.05
CA ALA A 459 7.25 -9.09 -6.28
C ALA A 459 8.23 -8.02 -6.76
N PHE A 460 7.79 -7.13 -7.67
CA PHE A 460 8.63 -6.11 -8.29
C PHE A 460 8.45 -4.73 -7.65
N ALA A 461 7.50 -4.57 -6.74
CA ALA A 461 7.11 -3.31 -6.11
C ALA A 461 6.85 -2.21 -7.16
N PHE A 462 7.26 -0.99 -6.89
CA PHE A 462 7.23 0.11 -7.85
C PHE A 462 8.36 1.11 -7.56
N SER A 463 8.63 1.98 -8.53
CA SER A 463 9.66 3.02 -8.38
C SER A 463 9.05 4.37 -8.05
N VAL A 464 9.75 5.15 -7.22
CA VAL A 464 9.42 6.55 -6.91
C VAL A 464 10.39 7.48 -7.63
N PRO A 465 9.95 8.66 -8.11
CA PRO A 465 10.83 9.60 -8.78
C PRO A 465 11.84 10.23 -7.82
N THR A 466 13.02 10.52 -8.33
CA THR A 466 14.08 11.27 -7.63
C THR A 466 14.35 12.64 -8.25
N GLY A 467 13.80 12.92 -9.44
CA GLY A 467 13.96 14.18 -10.17
C GLY A 467 13.19 14.19 -11.49
N PRO A 468 13.36 15.22 -12.33
CA PRO A 468 12.53 15.46 -13.51
C PRO A 468 12.95 14.72 -14.77
N LEU A 469 14.21 14.22 -14.86
CA LEU A 469 14.68 13.50 -16.05
C LEU A 469 14.05 12.12 -16.14
N ILE A 470 13.96 11.58 -17.35
CA ILE A 470 13.26 10.29 -17.55
C ILE A 470 13.84 9.14 -16.70
N GLN A 471 15.17 9.09 -16.49
CA GLN A 471 15.82 8.14 -15.61
C GLN A 471 15.44 8.36 -14.14
N GLN A 472 15.18 9.62 -13.76
CA GLN A 472 14.82 10.02 -12.40
C GLN A 472 13.32 9.86 -12.14
N ILE A 473 12.48 9.98 -13.18
CA ILE A 473 11.05 9.63 -13.12
C ILE A 473 10.89 8.13 -12.89
N ALA A 474 11.82 7.31 -13.40
CA ALA A 474 11.79 5.86 -13.30
C ALA A 474 10.43 5.31 -13.75
N PRO A 475 10.14 5.32 -15.07
CA PRO A 475 8.78 5.19 -15.61
C PRO A 475 8.27 3.74 -15.65
N ASP A 476 8.46 2.95 -14.59
CA ASP A 476 7.86 1.62 -14.48
C ASP A 476 6.33 1.76 -14.32
N ASN A 477 5.60 1.05 -15.15
CA ASN A 477 4.13 1.01 -15.16
C ASN A 477 3.47 2.40 -15.27
N VAL A 478 4.10 3.33 -16.00
CA VAL A 478 3.53 4.63 -16.37
C VAL A 478 3.80 4.94 -17.83
N LEU A 479 2.96 5.76 -18.43
CA LEU A 479 3.21 6.44 -19.70
C LEU A 479 3.65 7.88 -19.37
N ALA A 480 4.90 8.20 -19.67
CA ALA A 480 5.44 9.56 -19.59
C ALA A 480 5.38 10.24 -20.94
N LEU A 481 4.89 11.49 -21.01
CA LEU A 481 4.78 12.27 -22.23
C LEU A 481 5.59 13.56 -22.13
N SER A 482 6.19 13.96 -23.26
CA SER A 482 6.89 15.25 -23.40
C SER A 482 6.47 15.94 -24.68
N LYS A 483 6.20 17.26 -24.61
CA LYS A 483 5.87 18.12 -25.77
C LYS A 483 6.98 19.13 -26.09
N ASP A 484 8.14 19.00 -25.46
CA ASP A 484 9.27 19.93 -25.55
C ASP A 484 10.60 19.23 -25.92
N GLY A 485 10.51 18.07 -26.58
CA GLY A 485 11.71 17.36 -27.05
C GLY A 485 12.37 16.48 -25.98
N GLY A 486 11.71 16.19 -24.86
CA GLY A 486 12.24 15.37 -23.76
C GLY A 486 12.89 16.16 -22.63
N GLU A 487 12.75 17.49 -22.63
CA GLU A 487 13.24 18.36 -21.56
C GLU A 487 12.43 18.16 -20.27
N THR A 488 11.09 18.10 -20.40
CA THR A 488 10.18 17.84 -19.28
C THR A 488 9.23 16.68 -19.59
N TRP A 489 8.88 15.90 -18.57
CA TRP A 489 8.03 14.74 -18.68
C TRP A 489 6.82 14.86 -17.76
N ALA A 490 5.64 14.63 -18.30
CA ALA A 490 4.39 14.53 -17.57
C ALA A 490 3.95 13.07 -17.48
N VAL A 491 3.48 12.66 -16.30
CA VAL A 491 2.89 11.34 -16.04
C VAL A 491 1.48 11.49 -15.50
N LYS A 492 0.68 10.43 -15.52
CA LYS A 492 -0.66 10.42 -14.97
C LYS A 492 -0.63 10.83 -13.50
N TRP A 493 -1.43 11.84 -13.16
CA TRP A 493 -1.64 12.25 -11.76
C TRP A 493 -3.10 12.12 -11.33
N LYS A 494 -4.02 12.65 -12.10
CA LYS A 494 -5.47 12.53 -11.91
C LYS A 494 -6.08 11.83 -13.10
N SER A 495 -7.15 11.10 -12.87
CA SER A 495 -7.94 10.50 -13.92
C SER A 495 -9.40 10.87 -13.76
N ASP A 496 -10.06 11.06 -14.88
CA ASP A 496 -11.48 11.26 -14.98
C ASP A 496 -12.16 10.02 -15.55
N GLN A 497 -13.46 9.87 -15.36
CA GLN A 497 -14.32 8.92 -16.05
C GLN A 497 -13.78 7.49 -16.01
N VAL A 498 -13.44 6.98 -14.82
CA VAL A 498 -13.09 5.57 -14.65
C VAL A 498 -14.28 4.70 -15.04
N ARG A 499 -14.05 3.75 -15.94
CA ARG A 499 -15.08 2.86 -16.46
C ARG A 499 -14.58 1.41 -16.42
N PHE A 500 -15.47 0.51 -16.08
CA PHE A 500 -15.26 -0.92 -16.27
C PHE A 500 -16.14 -1.40 -17.42
N SER A 501 -15.56 -2.22 -18.28
CA SER A 501 -16.25 -2.83 -19.44
C SER A 501 -15.74 -4.24 -19.66
N THR A 502 -16.29 -4.93 -20.62
CA THR A 502 -15.93 -6.31 -20.94
C THR A 502 -15.20 -6.37 -22.28
N ALA A 503 -14.01 -6.96 -22.30
CA ALA A 503 -13.36 -7.38 -23.53
C ALA A 503 -13.69 -8.85 -23.81
N HIS A 504 -13.68 -9.22 -25.06
CA HIS A 504 -13.96 -10.59 -25.49
C HIS A 504 -12.70 -11.23 -26.08
N LEU A 505 -12.21 -12.28 -25.42
CA LEU A 505 -11.21 -13.16 -25.99
C LEU A 505 -11.90 -14.22 -26.86
N LYS A 506 -11.64 -14.20 -28.14
CA LYS A 506 -12.09 -15.24 -29.07
C LYS A 506 -10.96 -16.24 -29.31
N ASN A 507 -11.24 -17.51 -29.11
CA ASN A 507 -10.33 -18.60 -29.39
C ASN A 507 -11.06 -19.76 -30.11
N SER A 508 -10.32 -20.75 -30.57
CA SER A 508 -10.86 -21.93 -31.27
C SER A 508 -11.78 -22.81 -30.40
N SER A 509 -11.75 -22.64 -29.07
CA SER A 509 -12.53 -23.43 -28.10
C SER A 509 -13.71 -22.68 -27.50
N GLY A 510 -13.92 -21.39 -27.84
CA GLY A 510 -15.01 -20.56 -27.32
C GLY A 510 -14.65 -19.09 -27.14
N SER A 511 -15.40 -18.41 -26.32
CA SER A 511 -15.11 -17.01 -25.92
C SER A 511 -14.96 -16.91 -24.40
N GLU A 512 -13.97 -16.15 -23.96
CA GLU A 512 -13.78 -15.75 -22.58
C GLU A 512 -14.11 -14.26 -22.47
N GLU A 513 -14.88 -13.88 -21.45
CA GLU A 513 -15.11 -12.47 -21.11
C GLU A 513 -14.12 -12.02 -20.06
N VAL A 514 -13.48 -10.88 -20.31
CA VAL A 514 -12.45 -10.31 -19.45
C VAL A 514 -12.85 -8.90 -19.06
N GLN A 515 -12.93 -8.64 -17.75
CA GLN A 515 -13.21 -7.30 -17.23
C GLN A 515 -12.01 -6.39 -17.46
N VAL A 516 -12.21 -5.27 -18.11
CA VAL A 516 -11.19 -4.26 -18.39
C VAL A 516 -11.55 -2.95 -17.72
N ALA A 517 -10.54 -2.14 -17.43
CA ALA A 517 -10.73 -0.83 -16.83
C ALA A 517 -10.16 0.26 -17.73
N SER A 518 -10.87 1.37 -17.90
CA SER A 518 -10.39 2.53 -18.65
C SER A 518 -10.57 3.81 -17.88
N ALA A 519 -9.71 4.80 -18.16
CA ALA A 519 -9.78 6.12 -17.56
C ALA A 519 -9.20 7.17 -18.52
N ILE A 520 -9.80 8.35 -18.50
CA ILE A 520 -9.29 9.53 -19.19
C ILE A 520 -8.40 10.32 -18.24
N TRP A 521 -7.27 10.81 -18.74
CA TRP A 521 -6.39 11.68 -17.99
C TRP A 521 -5.69 12.71 -18.89
N TYR A 522 -5.16 13.76 -18.26
CA TYR A 522 -4.56 14.90 -18.94
C TYR A 522 -3.13 15.09 -18.42
N PRO A 523 -2.09 14.88 -19.27
CA PRO A 523 -0.69 15.07 -18.87
C PRO A 523 -0.42 16.49 -18.35
N TRP A 524 -1.07 17.47 -18.99
CA TRP A 524 -0.96 18.89 -18.65
C TRP A 524 -2.32 19.49 -18.31
N GLY A 525 -2.32 20.52 -17.46
CA GLY A 525 -3.52 21.19 -16.99
C GLY A 525 -4.28 21.96 -18.07
N ASP A 526 -3.58 22.35 -19.15
CA ASP A 526 -4.17 23.02 -20.33
C ASP A 526 -5.03 22.07 -21.18
N ARG A 527 -5.00 20.78 -20.91
CA ARG A 527 -5.67 19.74 -21.70
C ARG A 527 -5.30 19.75 -23.19
N ALA A 528 -4.09 20.25 -23.52
CA ALA A 528 -3.56 20.20 -24.88
C ALA A 528 -3.49 18.78 -25.43
N VAL A 529 -3.35 17.80 -24.55
CA VAL A 529 -3.37 16.37 -24.85
C VAL A 529 -4.31 15.66 -23.89
N THR A 530 -5.18 14.83 -24.47
CA THR A 530 -6.03 13.88 -23.73
C THR A 530 -5.52 12.48 -23.97
N VAL A 531 -5.45 11.67 -22.91
CA VAL A 531 -5.10 10.24 -22.99
C VAL A 531 -6.25 9.43 -22.42
N ASP A 532 -6.85 8.55 -23.22
CA ASP A 532 -7.76 7.52 -22.77
C ASP A 532 -6.99 6.20 -22.68
N THR A 533 -6.84 5.65 -21.49
CA THR A 533 -6.07 4.44 -21.24
C THR A 533 -7.00 3.30 -20.88
N THR A 534 -6.92 2.19 -21.61
CA THR A 534 -7.59 0.93 -21.28
C THR A 534 -6.57 -0.09 -20.78
N LEU A 535 -6.84 -0.69 -19.62
CA LEU A 535 -6.04 -1.72 -18.98
C LEU A 535 -6.74 -3.08 -19.12
N ILE A 536 -6.10 -4.02 -19.78
CA ILE A 536 -6.59 -5.37 -20.00
C ILE A 536 -5.78 -6.32 -19.13
N PRO A 537 -6.39 -7.00 -18.14
CA PRO A 537 -5.68 -7.92 -17.26
C PRO A 537 -5.25 -9.21 -18.01
N PRO A 538 -4.45 -10.08 -17.37
CA PRO A 538 -4.15 -11.41 -17.88
C PRO A 538 -5.42 -12.21 -18.18
N THR A 539 -5.31 -13.08 -19.19
CA THR A 539 -6.38 -14.00 -19.58
C THR A 539 -5.92 -15.44 -19.36
N THR A 540 -6.84 -16.38 -19.42
CA THR A 540 -6.49 -17.81 -19.35
C THR A 540 -5.52 -18.23 -20.46
N ARG A 541 -5.63 -17.59 -21.63
CA ARG A 541 -4.75 -17.83 -22.79
C ARG A 541 -3.37 -17.21 -22.63
N TRP A 542 -3.29 -16.01 -22.04
CA TRP A 542 -2.06 -15.25 -21.82
C TRP A 542 -1.91 -14.84 -20.34
N PRO A 543 -1.61 -15.79 -19.45
CA PRO A 543 -1.58 -15.56 -18.01
C PRO A 543 -0.44 -14.66 -17.52
N ASP A 544 0.62 -14.48 -18.33
CA ASP A 544 1.81 -13.72 -17.99
C ASP A 544 1.82 -12.31 -18.60
N TRP A 545 0.77 -11.98 -19.32
CA TRP A 545 0.66 -10.74 -20.05
C TRP A 545 -0.54 -9.92 -19.59
N HIS A 546 -0.35 -8.62 -19.46
CA HIS A 546 -1.44 -7.65 -19.50
C HIS A 546 -1.20 -6.65 -20.64
N VAL A 547 -2.26 -5.99 -21.11
CA VAL A 547 -2.16 -5.10 -22.26
C VAL A 547 -2.66 -3.70 -21.86
N ARG A 548 -2.02 -2.68 -22.39
CA ARG A 548 -2.42 -1.28 -22.25
C ARG A 548 -2.67 -0.70 -23.62
N ILE A 549 -3.82 -0.03 -23.76
CA ILE A 549 -4.18 0.69 -24.97
C ILE A 549 -4.29 2.17 -24.60
N HIS A 550 -3.53 3.02 -25.26
CA HIS A 550 -3.59 4.45 -25.06
C HIS A 550 -4.08 5.13 -26.33
N ARG A 551 -5.23 5.81 -26.25
CA ARG A 551 -5.69 6.75 -27.28
C ARG A 551 -5.24 8.15 -26.88
N ILE A 552 -4.30 8.71 -27.63
CA ILE A 552 -3.69 10.00 -27.37
C ILE A 552 -4.23 10.98 -28.41
N LYS A 553 -4.97 12.00 -27.96
CA LYS A 553 -5.58 13.01 -28.82
C LYS A 553 -4.98 14.38 -28.52
N ALA A 554 -4.48 15.05 -29.55
CA ALA A 554 -4.05 16.44 -29.47
C ALA A 554 -5.25 17.37 -29.65
N SER A 555 -5.51 18.27 -28.71
CA SER A 555 -6.57 19.29 -28.78
C SER A 555 -6.10 20.57 -29.47
N GLU A 556 -4.79 20.76 -29.54
CA GLU A 556 -4.13 21.89 -30.21
C GLU A 556 -2.92 21.40 -31.03
N THR A 557 -2.37 22.28 -31.88
CA THR A 557 -1.20 21.95 -32.68
C THR A 557 0.05 21.88 -31.80
N LEU A 558 0.78 20.76 -31.87
CA LEU A 558 2.02 20.53 -31.15
C LEU A 558 3.20 20.43 -32.12
N LYS A 559 4.39 20.91 -31.72
CA LYS A 559 5.61 20.79 -32.54
C LYS A 559 6.12 19.35 -32.56
N THR A 560 6.06 18.69 -31.42
CA THR A 560 6.53 17.31 -31.21
C THR A 560 5.79 16.66 -30.06
N LEU A 561 5.78 15.33 -30.05
CA LEU A 561 5.31 14.55 -28.93
C LEU A 561 6.22 13.32 -28.76
N HIS A 562 6.77 13.16 -27.59
CA HIS A 562 7.56 11.99 -27.18
C HIS A 562 6.82 11.25 -26.08
N THR A 563 6.87 9.91 -26.12
CA THR A 563 6.34 9.07 -25.06
C THR A 563 7.38 8.03 -24.65
N VAL A 564 7.40 7.71 -23.35
CA VAL A 564 8.16 6.58 -22.80
C VAL A 564 7.23 5.83 -21.86
N GLU A 565 7.06 4.53 -22.11
CA GLU A 565 6.25 3.65 -21.27
C GLU A 565 7.04 2.45 -20.80
N GLY A 566 6.95 2.14 -19.48
CA GLY A 566 7.69 1.05 -18.87
C GLY A 566 6.82 -0.13 -18.45
N GLY A 567 7.41 -1.33 -18.50
CA GLY A 567 6.95 -2.52 -17.79
C GLY A 567 7.37 -2.46 -16.31
N PHE A 568 7.43 -3.63 -15.64
CA PHE A 568 7.88 -3.70 -14.24
C PHE A 568 9.38 -3.50 -14.12
N ALA A 569 9.82 -2.73 -13.13
CA ALA A 569 11.24 -2.59 -12.80
C ALA A 569 11.77 -3.90 -12.22
N ILE A 570 12.92 -4.37 -12.67
CA ILE A 570 13.53 -5.64 -12.26
C ILE A 570 15.01 -5.46 -11.94
N PHE A 571 15.64 -6.37 -11.22
CA PHE A 571 17.08 -6.28 -10.86
C PHE A 571 17.97 -6.10 -12.10
N SER A 572 18.95 -5.21 -11.99
CA SER A 572 19.82 -4.83 -13.11
C SER A 572 21.21 -5.48 -13.07
N ARG A 573 21.47 -6.34 -12.08
CA ARG A 573 22.76 -6.95 -11.83
C ARG A 573 22.68 -8.46 -11.76
N LYS A 574 23.74 -9.13 -12.21
CA LYS A 574 23.89 -10.58 -12.05
C LYS A 574 24.10 -10.93 -10.58
N THR A 575 23.48 -12.02 -10.17
CA THR A 575 23.56 -12.51 -8.79
C THR A 575 24.98 -13.00 -8.44
N ALA A 576 25.67 -13.61 -9.42
CA ALA A 576 26.96 -14.24 -9.16
C ALA A 576 28.09 -13.24 -8.85
N ASP A 577 28.11 -12.07 -9.49
CA ASP A 577 29.25 -11.15 -9.45
C ASP A 577 28.85 -9.66 -9.34
N GLY A 578 27.56 -9.36 -9.31
CA GLY A 578 27.02 -8.00 -9.26
C GLY A 578 27.29 -7.15 -10.52
N MET A 579 27.77 -7.76 -11.59
CA MET A 579 28.03 -7.09 -12.87
C MET A 579 26.72 -6.79 -13.62
N PRO A 580 26.71 -5.85 -14.57
CA PRO A 580 25.56 -5.61 -15.43
C PRO A 580 25.09 -6.88 -16.15
N LEU A 581 23.77 -6.98 -16.38
CA LEU A 581 23.20 -8.08 -17.15
C LEU A 581 23.76 -8.06 -18.59
N PRO A 582 24.13 -9.21 -19.16
CA PRO A 582 24.62 -9.29 -20.54
C PRO A 582 23.49 -9.03 -21.55
N VAL A 583 23.79 -8.34 -22.64
CA VAL A 583 22.85 -8.15 -23.76
C VAL A 583 23.04 -9.27 -24.77
N THR A 584 21.93 -9.95 -25.12
CA THR A 584 21.90 -11.02 -26.10
C THR A 584 20.84 -10.76 -27.17
N GLY A 585 20.97 -11.37 -28.35
CA GLY A 585 19.99 -11.19 -29.45
C GLY A 585 18.73 -12.05 -29.33
N THR A 586 18.82 -13.17 -28.61
CA THR A 586 17.76 -14.18 -28.52
C THR A 586 17.72 -14.79 -27.13
N ILE A 587 16.53 -15.26 -26.75
CA ILE A 587 16.35 -16.12 -25.57
C ILE A 587 16.63 -17.57 -25.99
N SER A 588 17.37 -18.30 -25.19
CA SER A 588 17.65 -19.73 -25.41
C SER A 588 16.45 -20.60 -25.00
N ASP A 589 16.27 -21.73 -25.68
CA ASP A 589 15.22 -22.70 -25.38
C ASP A 589 15.34 -23.30 -23.97
N ASP A 590 16.56 -23.36 -23.43
CA ASP A 590 16.89 -23.84 -22.09
C ASP A 590 16.90 -22.73 -21.02
N ALA A 591 16.49 -21.51 -21.39
CA ALA A 591 16.43 -20.40 -20.45
C ALA A 591 15.51 -20.73 -19.27
N THR A 592 16.06 -20.63 -18.07
CA THR A 592 15.38 -20.96 -16.82
C THR A 592 15.12 -19.69 -16.01
N LEU A 593 13.89 -19.50 -15.58
CA LEU A 593 13.47 -18.35 -14.75
C LEU A 593 14.31 -18.29 -13.48
N GLY A 594 14.85 -17.10 -13.17
CA GLY A 594 15.66 -16.84 -11.98
C GLY A 594 17.12 -17.35 -12.07
N VAL A 595 17.47 -18.12 -13.09
CA VAL A 595 18.83 -18.63 -13.34
C VAL A 595 19.46 -17.95 -14.54
N THR A 596 18.71 -17.84 -15.65
CA THR A 596 19.18 -17.09 -16.83
C THR A 596 19.07 -15.61 -16.56
N GLU A 597 20.18 -14.89 -16.68
CA GLU A 597 20.30 -13.45 -16.43
C GLU A 597 20.80 -12.76 -17.70
N ALA A 598 19.91 -12.05 -18.42
CA ALA A 598 20.20 -11.45 -19.71
C ALA A 598 19.22 -10.33 -20.08
N ILE A 599 19.60 -9.52 -21.06
CA ILE A 599 18.74 -8.55 -21.74
C ILE A 599 18.62 -8.99 -23.20
N ILE A 600 17.39 -9.21 -23.65
CA ILE A 600 17.06 -9.50 -25.04
C ILE A 600 16.36 -8.27 -25.62
N GLN A 601 17.03 -7.59 -26.57
CA GLN A 601 16.54 -6.35 -27.16
C GLN A 601 16.34 -6.49 -28.65
N LYS A 602 15.15 -6.07 -29.12
CA LYS A 602 14.79 -5.90 -30.52
C LYS A 602 14.12 -4.52 -30.69
N LYS A 603 13.97 -4.05 -31.91
CA LYS A 603 13.34 -2.75 -32.17
C LYS A 603 11.91 -2.62 -31.59
N THR A 604 11.15 -3.72 -31.56
CA THR A 604 9.74 -3.73 -31.12
C THR A 604 9.55 -4.46 -29.80
N SER A 605 10.60 -4.91 -29.14
CA SER A 605 10.49 -5.62 -27.88
C SER A 605 11.76 -5.59 -27.06
N VAL A 606 11.62 -5.59 -25.76
CA VAL A 606 12.74 -5.80 -24.82
C VAL A 606 12.29 -6.67 -23.66
N LEU A 607 13.10 -7.70 -23.34
CA LEU A 607 12.91 -8.59 -22.20
C LEU A 607 14.14 -8.54 -21.32
N ILE A 608 13.96 -8.39 -20.03
CA ILE A 608 15.00 -8.42 -19.02
C ILE A 608 14.79 -9.64 -18.13
N LEU A 609 15.81 -10.47 -18.02
CA LEU A 609 15.85 -11.67 -17.19
C LEU A 609 16.84 -11.45 -16.06
N SER A 610 16.42 -11.71 -14.83
CA SER A 610 17.27 -11.63 -13.64
C SER A 610 16.88 -12.69 -12.61
N SER A 611 17.60 -12.75 -11.48
CA SER A 611 17.26 -13.65 -10.37
C SER A 611 15.88 -13.39 -9.78
N ALA A 612 15.29 -12.19 -9.95
CA ALA A 612 13.94 -11.87 -9.51
C ALA A 612 12.84 -12.40 -10.44
N GLY A 613 13.20 -12.78 -11.66
CA GLY A 613 12.25 -13.24 -12.67
C GLY A 613 12.48 -12.66 -14.06
N ALA A 614 11.40 -12.35 -14.75
CA ALA A 614 11.38 -11.78 -16.09
C ALA A 614 10.43 -10.56 -16.15
N SER A 615 10.85 -9.50 -16.84
CA SER A 615 10.00 -8.34 -17.15
C SER A 615 10.28 -7.87 -18.58
N GLY A 616 9.23 -7.65 -19.37
CA GLY A 616 9.37 -7.28 -20.77
C GLY A 616 8.21 -6.44 -21.30
N VAL A 617 8.47 -5.78 -22.43
CA VAL A 617 7.46 -5.02 -23.19
C VAL A 617 7.57 -5.33 -24.66
N VAL A 618 6.41 -5.35 -25.34
CA VAL A 618 6.29 -5.50 -26.77
C VAL A 618 5.35 -4.45 -27.30
N THR A 619 5.78 -3.69 -28.32
CA THR A 619 4.96 -2.66 -28.98
C THR A 619 4.64 -3.01 -30.42
N LYS A 620 3.47 -2.59 -30.91
CA LYS A 620 3.17 -2.57 -32.34
C LYS A 620 3.81 -1.38 -33.06
N GLY A 621 4.25 -0.37 -32.31
CA GLY A 621 4.85 0.85 -32.81
C GLY A 621 3.87 1.79 -33.50
N LEU A 622 4.32 3.00 -33.77
CA LEU A 622 3.62 3.99 -34.60
C LEU A 622 4.00 3.81 -36.06
N VAL A 623 3.00 3.95 -36.94
CA VAL A 623 3.21 3.89 -38.40
C VAL A 623 3.00 5.28 -39.00
N GLY A 624 3.86 5.67 -39.95
CA GLY A 624 3.77 6.94 -40.70
C GLY A 624 5.07 7.72 -40.77
N SER A 625 5.14 8.72 -41.65
CA SER A 625 6.26 9.66 -41.78
C SER A 625 6.46 10.44 -40.49
N GLY A 626 7.70 10.79 -40.16
CA GLY A 626 8.05 11.52 -38.95
C GLY A 626 7.78 10.78 -37.60
N ARG A 627 7.46 9.48 -37.65
CA ARG A 627 7.13 8.64 -36.50
C ARG A 627 8.18 7.59 -36.28
N THR A 628 8.67 7.48 -35.05
CA THR A 628 9.64 6.46 -34.65
C THR A 628 9.15 5.71 -33.44
N SER A 629 9.55 4.44 -33.37
CA SER A 629 9.31 3.58 -32.22
C SER A 629 10.54 2.73 -31.95
N ASP A 630 10.89 2.56 -30.68
CA ASP A 630 12.00 1.74 -30.22
C ASP A 630 11.70 1.11 -28.87
N CYS A 631 12.34 -0.03 -28.59
CA CYS A 631 12.34 -0.69 -27.29
C CYS A 631 13.73 -0.80 -26.73
N SER A 632 13.89 -0.43 -25.46
CA SER A 632 15.21 -0.43 -24.81
C SER A 632 15.10 -0.72 -23.32
N PRO A 633 16.21 -1.20 -22.69
CA PRO A 633 16.32 -1.27 -21.25
C PRO A 633 16.72 0.08 -20.68
N LEU A 634 15.81 0.75 -19.98
CA LEU A 634 16.09 2.01 -19.28
C LEU A 634 16.71 1.71 -17.92
N LYS A 635 17.82 2.36 -17.61
CA LYS A 635 18.45 2.30 -16.29
C LYS A 635 18.05 3.54 -15.49
N PRO A 636 17.15 3.41 -14.50
CA PRO A 636 16.80 4.53 -13.63
C PRO A 636 17.92 4.87 -12.66
N ASP A 637 17.81 6.03 -12.01
CA ASP A 637 18.66 6.35 -10.86
C ASP A 637 18.56 5.26 -9.79
N SER A 638 19.65 5.04 -9.07
CA SER A 638 19.66 4.13 -7.91
C SER A 638 18.69 4.62 -6.84
N ASN A 639 18.16 3.69 -6.06
CA ASN A 639 17.21 3.96 -4.96
C ASN A 639 15.86 4.52 -5.40
N THR A 640 15.46 4.31 -6.64
CA THR A 640 14.12 4.64 -7.11
C THR A 640 13.10 3.55 -6.74
N ASN A 641 13.42 2.26 -6.94
CA ASN A 641 12.49 1.17 -6.67
C ASN A 641 12.46 0.78 -5.18
N LEU A 642 11.28 0.40 -4.65
CA LEU A 642 11.09 0.09 -3.24
C LEU A 642 11.69 -1.26 -2.82
N ALA A 643 11.77 -2.22 -3.74
CA ALA A 643 12.29 -3.57 -3.47
C ALA A 643 13.79 -3.71 -3.72
N SER A 644 14.36 -2.92 -4.61
CA SER A 644 15.77 -3.02 -4.97
C SER A 644 16.39 -1.67 -5.26
N GLN A 645 17.62 -1.49 -4.75
CA GLN A 645 18.40 -0.27 -4.96
C GLN A 645 18.83 -0.06 -6.41
N ARG A 646 18.98 -1.14 -7.18
CA ARG A 646 19.44 -1.10 -8.58
C ARG A 646 18.51 -1.92 -9.45
N THR A 647 17.76 -1.22 -10.27
CA THR A 647 16.81 -1.84 -11.20
C THR A 647 17.07 -1.42 -12.64
N MET A 648 16.38 -2.08 -13.53
CA MET A 648 16.26 -1.77 -14.94
C MET A 648 14.78 -1.91 -15.33
N ILE A 649 14.32 -1.05 -16.22
CA ILE A 649 12.92 -1.01 -16.68
C ILE A 649 12.92 -1.32 -18.18
N PRO A 650 12.19 -2.35 -18.64
CA PRO A 650 11.94 -2.50 -20.07
C PRO A 650 11.00 -1.39 -20.52
N VAL A 651 11.39 -0.59 -21.51
CA VAL A 651 10.58 0.54 -21.99
C VAL A 651 10.33 0.50 -23.49
N THR A 652 9.16 1.04 -23.89
CA THR A 652 8.87 1.46 -25.25
C THR A 652 8.98 2.97 -25.35
N SER A 653 9.49 3.47 -26.46
CA SER A 653 9.61 4.90 -26.75
C SER A 653 9.03 5.21 -28.10
N HIS A 654 8.19 6.26 -28.19
CA HIS A 654 7.63 6.73 -29.44
C HIS A 654 7.87 8.23 -29.60
N SER A 655 8.10 8.67 -30.83
CA SER A 655 8.30 10.08 -31.16
C SER A 655 7.54 10.46 -32.43
N VAL A 656 6.88 11.62 -32.39
CA VAL A 656 6.30 12.31 -33.54
C VAL A 656 6.97 13.67 -33.61
N VAL A 657 7.77 13.93 -34.67
CA VAL A 657 8.67 15.10 -34.76
C VAL A 657 8.34 16.05 -35.91
N GLU A 658 7.43 15.68 -36.83
CA GLU A 658 7.03 16.49 -37.98
C GLU A 658 5.83 17.42 -37.71
N GLY A 659 5.50 17.65 -36.44
CA GLY A 659 4.31 18.40 -36.04
C GLY A 659 3.07 17.51 -35.90
N ILE A 660 2.14 17.93 -35.08
CA ILE A 660 0.87 17.27 -34.81
C ILE A 660 -0.23 18.30 -34.91
N GLU A 661 -1.14 18.13 -35.85
CA GLU A 661 -2.28 19.04 -36.02
C GLU A 661 -3.32 18.83 -34.89
N ALA A 662 -4.02 19.89 -34.54
CA ALA A 662 -5.17 19.81 -33.65
C ALA A 662 -6.21 18.81 -34.17
N GLY A 663 -6.72 17.95 -33.30
CA GLY A 663 -7.62 16.86 -33.65
C GLY A 663 -6.94 15.52 -34.02
N SER A 664 -5.62 15.50 -34.18
CA SER A 664 -4.88 14.26 -34.45
C SER A 664 -5.02 13.25 -33.30
N GLU A 665 -5.13 11.98 -33.66
CA GLU A 665 -5.22 10.87 -32.70
C GLU A 665 -4.16 9.79 -33.01
N PHE A 666 -3.58 9.25 -31.95
CA PHE A 666 -2.62 8.14 -31.99
C PHE A 666 -3.09 7.03 -31.06
N VAL A 667 -2.93 5.79 -31.50
CA VAL A 667 -3.22 4.62 -30.67
C VAL A 667 -1.93 3.85 -30.42
N LEU A 668 -1.55 3.70 -29.16
CA LEU A 668 -0.46 2.85 -28.71
C LEU A 668 -1.06 1.58 -28.11
N VAL A 669 -0.49 0.41 -28.46
CA VAL A 669 -0.86 -0.88 -27.90
C VAL A 669 0.41 -1.54 -27.38
N GLU A 670 0.49 -1.60 -26.03
CA GLU A 670 1.65 -2.09 -25.31
C GLU A 670 1.32 -3.37 -24.57
N SER A 671 2.02 -4.47 -24.91
CA SER A 671 1.89 -5.75 -24.22
C SER A 671 2.99 -5.86 -23.17
N ILE A 672 2.62 -6.06 -21.91
CA ILE A 672 3.52 -6.07 -20.78
C ILE A 672 3.62 -7.50 -20.23
N PHE A 673 4.82 -8.06 -20.23
CA PHE A 673 5.16 -9.38 -19.74
C PHE A 673 5.80 -9.31 -18.36
N ALA A 674 5.36 -10.15 -17.42
CA ALA A 674 6.07 -10.29 -16.16
C ALA A 674 5.82 -11.65 -15.48
N ILE A 675 6.91 -12.27 -15.01
CA ILE A 675 6.88 -13.50 -14.19
C ILE A 675 7.89 -13.36 -13.07
N SER A 676 7.48 -13.59 -11.83
CA SER A 676 8.35 -13.57 -10.66
C SER A 676 8.83 -14.97 -10.29
N THR A 677 10.00 -15.06 -9.67
CA THR A 677 10.52 -16.29 -9.09
C THR A 677 9.92 -16.62 -7.73
N LYS A 678 9.22 -15.68 -7.07
CA LYS A 678 8.79 -15.78 -5.67
C LYS A 678 7.26 -15.87 -5.45
N ALA A 679 6.46 -15.35 -6.34
CA ALA A 679 5.05 -15.04 -6.04
C ALA A 679 4.07 -16.22 -5.89
N ASN A 680 4.50 -17.46 -5.91
CA ASN A 680 3.63 -18.66 -5.74
C ASN A 680 4.24 -19.72 -4.80
N GLY A 681 4.82 -19.30 -3.68
CA GLY A 681 5.39 -20.23 -2.71
C GLY A 681 6.57 -21.05 -3.28
N GLY A 682 7.34 -20.48 -4.20
CA GLY A 682 8.48 -21.16 -4.85
C GLY A 682 8.08 -22.29 -5.83
N ARG A 683 6.81 -22.37 -6.20
CA ARG A 683 6.37 -23.30 -7.25
C ARG A 683 7.00 -22.85 -8.57
N GLY A 684 7.73 -23.75 -9.23
CA GLY A 684 8.30 -23.49 -10.55
C GLY A 684 7.21 -23.19 -11.60
N LEU A 685 7.61 -22.62 -12.74
CA LEU A 685 6.69 -22.45 -13.86
C LEU A 685 6.10 -23.81 -14.27
N THR A 686 4.78 -23.87 -14.32
CA THR A 686 4.06 -25.04 -14.86
C THR A 686 3.74 -24.83 -16.34
N GLY A 687 3.77 -25.88 -17.14
CA GLY A 687 3.41 -25.83 -18.57
C GLY A 687 4.54 -25.36 -19.49
N LYS A 688 4.27 -24.40 -20.37
CA LYS A 688 5.23 -23.93 -21.40
C LYS A 688 6.47 -23.26 -20.78
N GLY A 689 7.65 -23.51 -21.36
CA GLY A 689 8.91 -22.86 -20.97
C GLY A 689 8.91 -21.33 -21.20
N LEU A 690 9.87 -20.66 -20.60
CA LEU A 690 9.97 -19.19 -20.59
C LEU A 690 10.00 -18.58 -21.99
N GLN A 691 10.74 -19.19 -22.94
CA GLN A 691 10.80 -18.73 -24.32
C GLN A 691 9.42 -18.76 -24.98
N HIS A 692 8.69 -19.87 -24.87
CA HIS A 692 7.36 -19.99 -25.46
C HIS A 692 6.37 -19.00 -24.88
N ARG A 693 6.45 -18.70 -23.57
CA ARG A 693 5.60 -17.70 -22.91
C ARG A 693 5.89 -16.29 -23.41
N TRP A 694 7.19 -15.98 -23.64
CA TRP A 694 7.60 -14.67 -24.12
C TRP A 694 7.22 -14.40 -25.58
N ILE A 695 7.38 -15.38 -26.48
CA ILE A 695 7.07 -15.18 -27.91
C ILE A 695 5.57 -15.26 -28.24
N ASP A 696 4.77 -15.78 -27.31
CA ASP A 696 3.32 -15.90 -27.44
C ASP A 696 2.63 -14.62 -26.95
N VAL A 697 2.80 -13.54 -27.73
CA VAL A 697 2.31 -12.19 -27.39
C VAL A 697 0.81 -12.08 -27.67
N PRO A 698 0.01 -11.45 -26.79
CA PRO A 698 -1.41 -11.22 -27.03
C PRO A 698 -1.66 -10.45 -28.33
N LEU A 699 -2.54 -10.98 -29.15
CA LEU A 699 -3.06 -10.25 -30.30
C LEU A 699 -4.27 -9.42 -29.85
N VAL A 700 -4.18 -8.09 -30.00
CA VAL A 700 -5.24 -7.17 -29.61
C VAL A 700 -5.78 -6.45 -30.84
N ARG A 701 -7.12 -6.43 -30.96
CA ARG A 701 -7.86 -5.64 -31.96
C ARG A 701 -8.72 -4.61 -31.27
N VAL A 702 -8.57 -3.38 -31.67
CA VAL A 702 -9.33 -2.23 -31.17
C VAL A 702 -10.40 -1.87 -32.20
N GLY A 703 -11.69 -1.85 -31.80
CA GLY A 703 -12.83 -1.51 -32.65
C GLY A 703 -13.64 -2.71 -33.15
N SER A 704 -14.79 -2.43 -33.81
CA SER A 704 -15.87 -3.36 -34.11
C SER A 704 -15.70 -4.20 -35.42
N ASN A 705 -14.52 -4.23 -36.03
CA ASN A 705 -14.32 -5.00 -37.25
C ASN A 705 -14.40 -6.52 -36.99
N PRO A 706 -15.06 -7.29 -37.90
CA PRO A 706 -15.23 -8.72 -37.70
C PRO A 706 -13.88 -9.46 -37.67
N VAL A 707 -13.77 -10.40 -36.74
CA VAL A 707 -12.59 -11.26 -36.56
C VAL A 707 -12.58 -12.33 -37.64
N SER A 708 -11.43 -12.54 -38.33
CA SER A 708 -11.26 -13.66 -39.24
C SER A 708 -11.33 -15.01 -38.50
N ASN A 709 -11.91 -16.03 -39.12
CA ASN A 709 -12.06 -17.35 -38.52
C ASN A 709 -10.69 -17.96 -38.17
N GLY A 710 -10.50 -18.35 -36.90
CA GLY A 710 -9.36 -19.13 -36.44
C GLY A 710 -8.23 -18.37 -35.76
N GLU A 711 -8.29 -17.03 -35.62
CA GLU A 711 -7.31 -16.25 -34.86
C GLU A 711 -7.74 -16.07 -33.40
N GLU A 712 -6.84 -16.35 -32.47
CA GLU A 712 -7.01 -16.03 -31.03
C GLU A 712 -6.71 -14.54 -30.80
N ILE A 713 -7.74 -13.75 -30.49
CA ILE A 713 -7.65 -12.29 -30.44
C ILE A 713 -8.43 -11.75 -29.23
N ILE A 714 -7.86 -10.79 -28.54
CA ILE A 714 -8.59 -9.95 -27.59
C ILE A 714 -9.26 -8.81 -28.36
N ALA A 715 -10.58 -8.87 -28.49
CA ALA A 715 -11.36 -7.79 -29.08
C ALA A 715 -11.84 -6.83 -27.99
N VAL A 716 -11.56 -5.55 -28.15
CA VAL A 716 -11.96 -4.50 -27.22
C VAL A 716 -12.74 -3.44 -27.99
N ASP A 717 -13.98 -3.20 -27.59
CA ASP A 717 -14.77 -2.07 -28.06
C ASP A 717 -14.40 -0.85 -27.19
N VAL A 718 -13.58 0.04 -27.73
CA VAL A 718 -13.07 1.24 -27.04
C VAL A 718 -13.53 2.50 -27.77
#